data_f6166fdf8cafcdd62dd11de69732f0e8
#
_entry.id   f6166fdf8cafcdd62dd11de69732f0e8
#
_cell.length_a   1.000
_cell.length_b   1.000
_cell.length_c   1.000
_cell.angle_alpha   90.00
_cell.angle_beta   90.00
_cell.angle_gamma   90.00
#
_symmetry.space_group_name_H-M   'P 1'
#
loop_
_entity.id
_entity.type
_entity.pdbx_description
1 polymer ?
#
loop_
_entity_poly.entity_id
_entity_poly.type
_entity_poly.pdbx_seq_one_letter_code
_entity_poly.pdbx_strand_id
1 'polypeptide(L)'
;MAGIAATPWGTDHAWMDLVTVPPRPATLVEALKESRRALEPPPPDPSGARDGSRLDALRRSLRSHKVTGMVVPRADAHQGEFVASNAERLAWLTGFTGSAGVAVVTPRCAALFVDGRYTLQAAEQVNTGLWDIVPLAHTSVNDWLAKTLARGDKLGYDPWLHTVSEVDRRNRVCEKAGAQCVPLPVNPIDTLWQNRPPPPLGPVIPHPDMLAGWSSADKRQRIARDLRDAGATAMVITDPASLAWLLNIRGADVPFTPLPLGFGILHGDGAVDLFMDGRKLPRPVLAQLGPDITLRAPSALADALDTLGGQRRRVLLDADACAQWVRDRLSRAGASVRLGADPIALPKARKTPAELEGARAAHVRDGAALVRFLCWLDQEGPRGTQTEMSAVATLHALRAEAQQFRGPSFETISGAGPNGAIVHYRVTPETDRRIEPDMLYLVDSGAQYRDGTTDVTRTVPIGTPTREQIRRFTQVLKGHIALATVTFPRGTTGSHLDTLARVALWADGVDFEHGTGHGVGSYLGVHEGPQRISRRPSSVALDPGMIVSNEPGYYKTGAFGIRIENLVAVAPVTEPPAGAEIPLLRFETLTLAPIDRRLIDVAALTVAERTWLDAYHARVLREIGPLVDDDTRAWLAQATAPLAPETADGTGPEATPPAVPSASS
;
A
#
# COMPACT_ATOMS: atom_id res chain seq x y z
N MET A 1 21.91 26.56 -37.35
CA MET A 1 21.95 25.30 -38.08
C MET A 1 23.12 24.47 -37.57
N ALA A 2 22.85 23.48 -36.74
CA ALA A 2 23.76 22.39 -36.47
C ALA A 2 22.86 21.22 -36.03
N GLY A 3 22.81 20.18 -36.88
CA GLY A 3 21.92 19.04 -36.71
C GLY A 3 22.37 18.14 -35.57
N ILE A 4 21.43 17.70 -34.78
CA ILE A 4 21.59 16.63 -33.81
C ILE A 4 21.41 15.30 -34.54
N ALA A 5 22.51 14.54 -34.63
CA ALA A 5 22.54 13.22 -35.24
C ALA A 5 21.73 12.23 -34.38
N ALA A 6 20.77 11.56 -35.02
CA ALA A 6 20.06 10.42 -34.45
C ALA A 6 21.01 9.23 -34.32
N THR A 7 21.14 8.66 -33.12
CA THR A 7 21.82 7.39 -32.88
C THR A 7 20.90 6.22 -33.26
N PRO A 8 21.42 5.17 -33.91
CA PRO A 8 20.60 4.05 -34.37
C PRO A 8 20.32 3.09 -33.20
N TRP A 9 19.05 2.95 -32.84
CA TRP A 9 18.59 1.89 -31.94
C TRP A 9 18.47 0.58 -32.72
N GLY A 10 19.30 -0.36 -32.38
CA GLY A 10 19.18 -1.73 -32.88
C GLY A 10 17.86 -2.38 -32.45
N THR A 11 17.14 -2.91 -33.41
CA THR A 11 15.86 -3.61 -33.25
C THR A 11 16.10 -5.06 -32.84
N ASP A 12 16.45 -5.30 -31.57
CA ASP A 12 16.38 -6.65 -30.98
C ASP A 12 15.17 -6.74 -30.03
N HIS A 13 13.98 -6.89 -30.62
CA HIS A 13 12.70 -7.03 -29.91
C HIS A 13 12.28 -8.47 -29.64
N ALA A 14 13.13 -9.46 -29.83
CA ALA A 14 12.78 -10.89 -29.78
C ALA A 14 12.34 -11.44 -28.39
N TRP A 15 12.40 -10.62 -27.32
CA TRP A 15 11.92 -11.01 -26.00
C TRP A 15 10.62 -10.31 -25.55
N MET A 16 10.08 -9.39 -26.37
CA MET A 16 8.79 -8.74 -26.09
C MET A 16 7.59 -9.69 -26.21
N ASP A 17 7.73 -10.79 -26.94
CA ASP A 17 6.64 -11.72 -27.26
C ASP A 17 6.43 -12.83 -26.21
N LEU A 18 7.21 -12.87 -25.14
CA LEU A 18 7.09 -13.93 -24.12
C LEU A 18 6.09 -13.61 -23.00
N VAL A 19 5.54 -12.41 -22.96
CA VAL A 19 4.37 -12.09 -22.14
C VAL A 19 3.22 -11.95 -23.12
N THR A 20 2.52 -13.03 -23.40
CA THR A 20 1.26 -12.99 -24.16
C THR A 20 0.30 -12.07 -23.42
N VAL A 21 0.10 -10.87 -23.97
CA VAL A 21 -1.04 -10.02 -23.61
C VAL A 21 -2.28 -10.84 -24.01
N PRO A 22 -3.19 -11.16 -23.07
CA PRO A 22 -4.39 -11.87 -23.44
C PRO A 22 -5.16 -11.08 -24.51
N PRO A 23 -5.89 -11.78 -25.43
CA PRO A 23 -6.66 -11.10 -26.46
C PRO A 23 -7.63 -10.11 -25.82
N ARG A 24 -7.88 -8.98 -26.48
CA ARG A 24 -8.81 -7.94 -25.98
C ARG A 24 -10.16 -8.58 -25.68
N PRO A 25 -10.67 -8.49 -24.44
CA PRO A 25 -11.96 -9.07 -24.09
C PRO A 25 -13.09 -8.39 -24.84
N ALA A 26 -14.11 -9.15 -25.20
CA ALA A 26 -15.25 -8.69 -26.00
C ALA A 26 -16.12 -7.67 -25.26
N THR A 27 -16.05 -7.64 -23.91
CA THR A 27 -16.74 -6.64 -23.08
C THR A 27 -15.84 -6.21 -21.91
N LEU A 28 -16.06 -4.98 -21.43
CA LEU A 28 -15.36 -4.40 -20.27
C LEU A 28 -15.51 -5.26 -18.99
N VAL A 29 -16.69 -5.88 -18.83
CA VAL A 29 -17.01 -6.77 -17.69
C VAL A 29 -16.27 -8.11 -17.80
N GLU A 30 -16.05 -8.62 -19.01
CA GLU A 30 -15.24 -9.81 -19.24
C GLU A 30 -13.76 -9.55 -18.98
N ALA A 31 -13.27 -8.37 -19.36
CA ALA A 31 -11.91 -7.93 -19.03
C ALA A 31 -11.64 -7.94 -17.53
N LEU A 32 -12.59 -7.44 -16.72
CA LEU A 32 -12.48 -7.47 -15.26
C LEU A 32 -12.57 -8.89 -14.70
N LYS A 33 -13.46 -9.72 -15.26
CA LYS A 33 -13.61 -11.12 -14.84
C LYS A 33 -12.34 -11.93 -15.17
N GLU A 34 -11.74 -11.69 -16.33
CA GLU A 34 -10.50 -12.34 -16.74
C GLU A 34 -9.29 -11.82 -15.95
N SER A 35 -9.19 -10.50 -15.73
CA SER A 35 -8.17 -9.89 -14.90
C SER A 35 -8.27 -10.37 -13.44
N ARG A 36 -9.48 -10.48 -12.89
CA ARG A 36 -9.70 -11.08 -11.57
C ARG A 36 -9.36 -12.56 -11.53
N ARG A 37 -9.74 -13.35 -12.54
CA ARG A 37 -9.40 -14.79 -12.60
C ARG A 37 -7.92 -15.04 -12.78
N ALA A 38 -7.21 -14.15 -13.47
CA ALA A 38 -5.77 -14.26 -13.69
C ALA A 38 -4.94 -13.82 -12.46
N LEU A 39 -5.48 -12.91 -11.63
CA LEU A 39 -4.77 -12.30 -10.51
C LEU A 39 -5.18 -12.86 -9.15
N GLU A 40 -6.39 -13.41 -9.00
CA GLU A 40 -6.87 -13.98 -7.73
C GLU A 40 -7.65 -15.29 -7.97
N PRO A 41 -7.17 -16.43 -7.46
CA PRO A 41 -8.07 -17.52 -7.18
C PRO A 41 -9.14 -17.03 -6.19
N PRO A 42 -10.41 -17.51 -6.30
CA PRO A 42 -11.48 -17.06 -5.44
C PRO A 42 -11.05 -17.18 -3.96
N PRO A 43 -11.47 -16.23 -3.12
CA PRO A 43 -11.22 -16.33 -1.69
C PRO A 43 -11.74 -17.68 -1.17
N PRO A 44 -11.17 -18.21 -0.07
CA PRO A 44 -11.64 -19.46 0.50
C PRO A 44 -13.16 -19.40 0.72
N ASP A 45 -13.88 -20.48 0.35
CA ASP A 45 -15.32 -20.59 0.59
C ASP A 45 -15.65 -20.17 2.04
N PRO A 46 -16.46 -19.14 2.27
CA PRO A 46 -16.73 -18.62 3.61
C PRO A 46 -17.65 -19.50 4.45
N SER A 47 -18.31 -20.52 3.87
CA SER A 47 -19.36 -21.30 4.57
C SER A 47 -18.86 -21.89 5.88
N GLY A 48 -17.76 -22.64 5.89
CA GLY A 48 -17.20 -23.25 7.09
C GLY A 48 -16.60 -22.26 8.10
N ALA A 49 -16.34 -21.01 7.71
CA ALA A 49 -15.97 -19.95 8.63
C ALA A 49 -17.21 -19.36 9.33
N ARG A 50 -18.31 -19.22 8.59
CA ARG A 50 -19.57 -18.65 9.10
C ARG A 50 -20.34 -19.60 10.04
N ASP A 51 -20.31 -20.91 9.80
CA ASP A 51 -20.98 -21.90 10.64
C ASP A 51 -20.15 -22.35 11.86
N GLY A 52 -18.91 -21.89 11.97
CA GLY A 52 -18.00 -22.21 13.08
C GLY A 52 -17.31 -23.57 12.97
N SER A 53 -17.58 -24.37 11.95
CA SER A 53 -17.01 -25.71 11.81
C SER A 53 -15.47 -25.70 11.74
N ARG A 54 -14.87 -24.68 11.09
CA ARG A 54 -13.41 -24.49 11.01
C ARG A 54 -12.81 -24.08 12.36
N LEU A 55 -13.50 -23.21 13.11
CA LEU A 55 -13.08 -22.80 14.45
C LEU A 55 -13.06 -24.01 15.40
N ASP A 56 -14.10 -24.85 15.35
CA ASP A 56 -14.18 -26.05 16.17
C ASP A 56 -13.15 -27.11 15.76
N ALA A 57 -12.90 -27.27 14.44
CA ALA A 57 -11.85 -28.14 13.94
C ALA A 57 -10.46 -27.68 14.42
N LEU A 58 -10.19 -26.37 14.38
CA LEU A 58 -8.95 -25.81 14.92
C LEU A 58 -8.83 -26.08 16.43
N ARG A 59 -9.88 -25.81 17.22
CA ARG A 59 -9.87 -26.10 18.66
C ARG A 59 -9.61 -27.57 18.97
N ARG A 60 -10.15 -28.50 18.17
CA ARG A 60 -9.84 -29.96 18.32
C ARG A 60 -8.36 -30.24 17.99
N SER A 61 -7.83 -29.67 16.92
CA SER A 61 -6.44 -29.83 16.54
C SER A 61 -5.48 -29.25 17.58
N LEU A 62 -5.78 -28.09 18.17
CA LEU A 62 -4.94 -27.49 19.22
C LEU A 62 -4.82 -28.42 20.45
N ARG A 63 -5.89 -29.10 20.82
CA ARG A 63 -5.85 -30.11 21.91
C ARG A 63 -4.89 -31.26 21.59
N SER A 64 -4.88 -31.76 20.37
CA SER A 64 -3.93 -32.82 19.93
C SER A 64 -2.49 -32.37 19.97
N HIS A 65 -2.22 -31.08 19.71
CA HIS A 65 -0.89 -30.45 19.81
C HIS A 65 -0.53 -30.03 21.25
N LYS A 66 -1.40 -30.32 22.24
CA LYS A 66 -1.22 -29.98 23.66
C LYS A 66 -0.98 -28.47 23.91
N VAL A 67 -1.62 -27.61 23.12
CA VAL A 67 -1.66 -26.15 23.31
C VAL A 67 -3.07 -25.69 23.64
N THR A 68 -3.17 -24.62 24.43
CA THR A 68 -4.45 -24.09 24.92
C THR A 68 -5.01 -23.00 24.02
N GLY A 69 -4.20 -22.43 23.13
CA GLY A 69 -4.66 -21.42 22.17
C GLY A 69 -3.67 -21.26 21.04
N MET A 70 -4.05 -20.46 20.04
CA MET A 70 -3.19 -20.14 18.89
C MET A 70 -3.40 -18.71 18.39
N VAL A 71 -2.31 -18.07 17.97
CA VAL A 71 -2.35 -16.81 17.25
C VAL A 71 -2.23 -17.09 15.76
N VAL A 72 -3.14 -16.54 14.95
CA VAL A 72 -3.21 -16.70 13.50
C VAL A 72 -3.18 -15.31 12.85
N PRO A 73 -2.02 -14.86 12.37
CA PRO A 73 -1.90 -13.58 11.67
C PRO A 73 -2.33 -13.71 10.21
N ARG A 74 -2.67 -12.59 9.59
CA ARG A 74 -2.63 -12.49 8.14
C ARG A 74 -1.19 -12.21 7.73
N ALA A 75 -0.46 -13.27 7.48
CA ALA A 75 0.94 -13.24 7.08
C ALA A 75 1.31 -14.52 6.32
N ASP A 76 2.37 -14.43 5.54
CA ASP A 76 3.11 -15.56 4.97
C ASP A 76 4.51 -15.67 5.59
N ALA A 77 5.36 -16.53 5.03
CA ALA A 77 6.74 -16.70 5.50
C ALA A 77 7.64 -15.47 5.26
N HIS A 78 7.16 -14.52 4.45
CA HIS A 78 7.85 -13.29 4.08
C HIS A 78 7.31 -12.05 4.82
N GLN A 79 6.25 -12.20 5.62
CA GLN A 79 5.56 -11.12 6.33
C GLN A 79 4.97 -10.05 5.41
N GLY A 80 4.59 -10.44 4.18
CA GLY A 80 4.01 -9.54 3.18
C GLY A 80 2.62 -9.04 3.56
N GLU A 81 2.28 -7.80 3.18
CA GLU A 81 0.92 -7.27 3.30
C GLU A 81 -0.03 -7.98 2.34
N PHE A 82 0.38 -8.13 1.08
CA PHE A 82 -0.31 -8.99 0.13
C PHE A 82 0.32 -10.38 0.17
N VAL A 83 -0.51 -11.38 0.37
CA VAL A 83 -0.07 -12.77 0.46
C VAL A 83 -0.64 -13.58 -0.71
N ALA A 84 0.07 -14.62 -1.11
CA ALA A 84 -0.44 -15.55 -2.09
C ALA A 84 -1.65 -16.33 -1.54
N SER A 85 -2.54 -16.79 -2.42
CA SER A 85 -3.80 -17.44 -2.04
C SER A 85 -3.64 -18.64 -1.10
N ASN A 86 -2.54 -19.38 -1.22
CA ASN A 86 -2.21 -20.48 -0.31
C ASN A 86 -1.83 -20.04 1.11
N ALA A 87 -1.61 -18.74 1.32
CA ALA A 87 -1.27 -18.15 2.63
C ALA A 87 -2.45 -17.44 3.32
N GLU A 88 -3.64 -17.39 2.69
CA GLU A 88 -4.86 -16.75 3.22
C GLU A 88 -5.50 -17.52 4.38
N ARG A 89 -4.69 -17.93 5.37
CA ARG A 89 -5.14 -18.72 6.52
C ARG A 89 -6.14 -18.00 7.39
N LEU A 90 -5.96 -16.67 7.60
CA LEU A 90 -6.88 -15.87 8.38
C LEU A 90 -8.27 -15.82 7.72
N ALA A 91 -8.31 -15.55 6.41
CA ALA A 91 -9.54 -15.53 5.63
C ALA A 91 -10.22 -16.90 5.63
N TRP A 92 -9.46 -17.99 5.45
CA TRP A 92 -9.99 -19.33 5.56
C TRP A 92 -10.63 -19.60 6.92
N LEU A 93 -10.00 -19.17 8.02
CA LEU A 93 -10.49 -19.43 9.36
C LEU A 93 -11.69 -18.58 9.76
N THR A 94 -11.67 -17.29 9.44
CA THR A 94 -12.61 -16.28 9.96
C THR A 94 -13.63 -15.78 8.94
N GLY A 95 -13.34 -15.91 7.65
CA GLY A 95 -14.07 -15.25 6.57
C GLY A 95 -13.64 -13.79 6.30
N PHE A 96 -12.74 -13.23 7.11
CA PHE A 96 -12.24 -11.86 6.96
C PHE A 96 -11.18 -11.77 5.87
N THR A 97 -11.41 -10.90 4.87
CA THR A 97 -10.54 -10.75 3.68
C THR A 97 -9.71 -9.45 3.67
N GLY A 98 -9.75 -8.65 4.73
CA GLY A 98 -8.94 -7.43 4.83
C GLY A 98 -7.43 -7.71 4.83
N SER A 99 -6.60 -6.73 4.41
CA SER A 99 -5.15 -6.92 4.27
C SER A 99 -4.37 -6.92 5.60
N ALA A 100 -4.99 -6.57 6.72
CA ALA A 100 -4.36 -6.58 8.03
C ALA A 100 -5.31 -7.12 9.09
N GLY A 101 -4.87 -8.14 9.83
CA GLY A 101 -5.65 -8.73 10.90
C GLY A 101 -4.93 -9.87 11.61
N VAL A 102 -5.35 -10.15 12.85
CA VAL A 102 -4.83 -11.25 13.67
C VAL A 102 -5.98 -11.91 14.40
N ALA A 103 -6.13 -13.22 14.26
CA ALA A 103 -7.05 -13.97 15.09
C ALA A 103 -6.31 -14.60 16.28
N VAL A 104 -6.98 -14.61 17.43
CA VAL A 104 -6.55 -15.39 18.60
C VAL A 104 -7.67 -16.35 18.98
N VAL A 105 -7.35 -17.62 18.98
CA VAL A 105 -8.29 -18.71 19.35
C VAL A 105 -7.87 -19.33 20.65
N THR A 106 -8.81 -19.42 21.59
CA THR A 106 -8.67 -20.16 22.86
C THR A 106 -9.82 -21.16 23.01
N PRO A 107 -9.84 -22.03 24.04
CA PRO A 107 -10.96 -22.94 24.25
C PRO A 107 -12.30 -22.23 24.46
N ARG A 108 -12.30 -21.03 25.03
CA ARG A 108 -13.50 -20.31 25.45
C ARG A 108 -13.88 -19.13 24.59
N CYS A 109 -12.90 -18.47 23.94
CA CYS A 109 -13.15 -17.29 23.14
C CYS A 109 -12.34 -17.33 21.84
N ALA A 110 -12.79 -16.55 20.87
CA ALA A 110 -12.10 -16.31 19.63
C ALA A 110 -12.21 -14.81 19.32
N ALA A 111 -11.09 -14.15 19.13
CA ALA A 111 -11.03 -12.71 18.86
C ALA A 111 -10.32 -12.44 17.54
N LEU A 112 -10.90 -11.54 16.77
CA LEU A 112 -10.31 -11.00 15.53
C LEU A 112 -9.92 -9.55 15.76
N PHE A 113 -8.63 -9.28 15.69
CA PHE A 113 -8.04 -7.95 15.82
C PHE A 113 -7.90 -7.33 14.46
N VAL A 114 -8.44 -6.12 14.28
CA VAL A 114 -8.37 -5.35 13.03
C VAL A 114 -8.01 -3.90 13.33
N ASP A 115 -7.36 -3.22 12.38
CA ASP A 115 -7.14 -1.77 12.52
C ASP A 115 -8.37 -0.96 12.07
N GLY A 116 -8.32 0.36 12.26
CA GLY A 116 -9.46 1.25 12.02
C GLY A 116 -10.00 1.21 10.58
N ARG A 117 -9.19 0.79 9.60
CA ARG A 117 -9.58 0.66 8.20
C ARG A 117 -10.58 -0.46 7.96
N TYR A 118 -10.61 -1.48 8.82
CA TYR A 118 -11.33 -2.74 8.63
C TYR A 118 -12.45 -3.02 9.64
N THR A 119 -12.74 -2.10 10.56
CA THR A 119 -13.75 -2.34 11.62
C THR A 119 -15.14 -2.61 11.05
N LEU A 120 -15.58 -1.86 10.04
CA LEU A 120 -16.86 -2.05 9.37
C LEU A 120 -16.86 -3.34 8.55
N GLN A 121 -15.85 -3.56 7.72
CA GLN A 121 -15.72 -4.76 6.89
C GLN A 121 -15.69 -6.05 7.73
N ALA A 122 -14.98 -6.06 8.85
CA ALA A 122 -14.93 -7.22 9.73
C ALA A 122 -16.31 -7.54 10.31
N ALA A 123 -17.09 -6.50 10.71
CA ALA A 123 -18.44 -6.69 11.24
C ALA A 123 -19.41 -7.28 10.21
N GLU A 124 -19.20 -7.01 8.93
CA GLU A 124 -20.05 -7.54 7.85
C GLU A 124 -19.64 -8.95 7.40
N GLN A 125 -18.34 -9.23 7.38
CA GLN A 125 -17.81 -10.49 6.82
C GLN A 125 -17.77 -11.64 7.83
N VAL A 126 -17.54 -11.33 9.10
CA VAL A 126 -17.27 -12.33 10.16
C VAL A 126 -18.52 -12.60 10.98
N ASN A 127 -18.75 -13.87 11.36
CA ASN A 127 -19.83 -14.21 12.27
C ASN A 127 -19.53 -13.70 13.71
N THR A 128 -20.16 -12.59 14.07
CA THR A 128 -19.98 -11.93 15.37
C THR A 128 -20.54 -12.75 16.57
N GLY A 129 -21.29 -13.80 16.31
CA GLY A 129 -21.68 -14.78 17.33
C GLY A 129 -20.56 -15.77 17.69
N LEU A 130 -19.50 -15.84 16.88
CA LEU A 130 -18.35 -16.74 17.07
C LEU A 130 -17.07 -15.97 17.41
N TRP A 131 -16.94 -14.73 16.92
CA TRP A 131 -15.74 -13.92 17.00
C TRP A 131 -16.00 -12.57 17.63
N ASP A 132 -15.21 -12.23 18.64
CA ASP A 132 -15.13 -10.86 19.15
C ASP A 132 -14.28 -10.01 18.21
N ILE A 133 -14.83 -8.96 17.60
CA ILE A 133 -14.07 -8.02 16.77
C ILE A 133 -13.45 -6.97 17.69
N VAL A 134 -12.12 -6.91 17.71
CA VAL A 134 -11.35 -6.05 18.60
C VAL A 134 -10.56 -5.01 17.78
N PRO A 135 -10.93 -3.70 17.84
CA PRO A 135 -10.14 -2.66 17.20
C PRO A 135 -8.76 -2.51 17.85
N LEU A 136 -7.69 -2.58 17.04
CA LEU A 136 -6.31 -2.43 17.50
C LEU A 136 -6.00 -1.03 18.06
N ALA A 137 -6.81 -0.03 17.72
CA ALA A 137 -6.71 1.31 18.29
C ALA A 137 -7.03 1.33 19.81
N HIS A 138 -7.86 0.39 20.27
CA HIS A 138 -8.28 0.32 21.67
C HIS A 138 -7.55 -0.76 22.48
N THR A 139 -7.23 -1.89 21.85
CA THR A 139 -6.61 -3.01 22.56
C THR A 139 -5.64 -3.75 21.65
N SER A 140 -4.38 -3.78 22.01
CA SER A 140 -3.41 -4.59 21.26
C SER A 140 -3.62 -6.09 21.54
N VAL A 141 -3.16 -6.94 20.60
CA VAL A 141 -3.16 -8.41 20.77
C VAL A 141 -2.49 -8.80 22.08
N ASN A 142 -1.37 -8.17 22.42
CA ASN A 142 -0.61 -8.47 23.62
C ASN A 142 -1.33 -8.05 24.92
N ASP A 143 -2.02 -6.90 24.93
CA ASP A 143 -2.81 -6.45 26.09
C ASP A 143 -4.02 -7.34 26.32
N TRP A 144 -4.65 -7.83 25.24
CA TRP A 144 -5.74 -8.79 25.34
C TRP A 144 -5.25 -10.15 25.87
N LEU A 145 -4.11 -10.65 25.35
CA LEU A 145 -3.49 -11.88 25.83
C LEU A 145 -3.11 -11.78 27.31
N ALA A 146 -2.58 -10.66 27.76
CA ALA A 146 -2.23 -10.43 29.16
C ALA A 146 -3.44 -10.55 30.12
N LYS A 147 -4.65 -10.22 29.62
CA LYS A 147 -5.90 -10.34 30.40
C LYS A 147 -6.56 -11.71 30.29
N THR A 148 -6.26 -12.46 29.22
CA THR A 148 -6.98 -13.71 28.88
C THR A 148 -6.22 -14.97 29.27
N LEU A 149 -4.88 -14.93 29.19
CA LEU A 149 -4.05 -16.08 29.52
C LEU A 149 -4.03 -16.34 31.02
N ALA A 150 -4.10 -17.64 31.35
CA ALA A 150 -3.98 -18.12 32.72
C ALA A 150 -2.64 -18.85 32.94
N ARG A 151 -2.27 -19.01 34.20
CA ARG A 151 -1.07 -19.77 34.57
C ARG A 151 -1.15 -21.21 34.04
N GLY A 152 -0.10 -21.64 33.36
CA GLY A 152 0.00 -22.97 32.74
C GLY A 152 -0.54 -23.05 31.33
N ASP A 153 -1.15 -21.99 30.79
CA ASP A 153 -1.57 -21.93 29.39
C ASP A 153 -0.39 -22.06 28.43
N LYS A 154 -0.64 -22.67 27.29
CA LYS A 154 0.31 -22.81 26.19
C LYS A 154 -0.26 -22.19 24.93
N LEU A 155 0.24 -21.01 24.57
CA LEU A 155 -0.16 -20.27 23.37
C LEU A 155 0.69 -20.74 22.17
N GLY A 156 0.08 -21.47 21.24
CA GLY A 156 0.71 -21.94 20.00
C GLY A 156 0.87 -20.81 18.98
N TYR A 157 1.91 -20.90 18.17
CA TYR A 157 2.11 -20.05 17.01
C TYR A 157 2.91 -20.77 15.92
N ASP A 158 2.73 -20.39 14.68
CA ASP A 158 3.56 -20.85 13.57
C ASP A 158 4.80 -19.95 13.46
N PRO A 159 6.02 -20.47 13.66
CA PRO A 159 7.23 -19.65 13.66
C PRO A 159 7.61 -19.06 12.29
N TRP A 160 7.00 -19.50 11.20
CA TRP A 160 7.14 -18.89 9.87
C TRP A 160 6.27 -17.64 9.69
N LEU A 161 5.18 -17.53 10.44
CA LEU A 161 4.18 -16.47 10.26
C LEU A 161 4.30 -15.33 11.27
N HIS A 162 5.34 -15.33 12.10
CA HIS A 162 5.57 -14.29 13.10
C HIS A 162 7.00 -13.82 13.06
N THR A 163 7.17 -12.49 13.16
CA THR A 163 8.49 -11.88 13.21
C THR A 163 9.19 -12.17 14.55
N VAL A 164 10.52 -12.03 14.55
CA VAL A 164 11.35 -12.15 15.75
C VAL A 164 10.86 -11.20 16.85
N SER A 165 10.65 -9.93 16.51
CA SER A 165 10.16 -8.91 17.45
C SER A 165 8.77 -9.23 18.03
N GLU A 166 7.87 -9.77 17.22
CA GLU A 166 6.54 -10.17 17.70
C GLU A 166 6.60 -11.30 18.70
N VAL A 167 7.37 -12.33 18.40
CA VAL A 167 7.54 -13.48 19.29
C VAL A 167 8.21 -13.07 20.59
N ASP A 168 9.25 -12.22 20.55
CA ASP A 168 9.91 -11.71 21.74
C ASP A 168 8.96 -10.90 22.63
N ARG A 169 8.10 -10.06 22.04
CA ARG A 169 7.06 -9.33 22.80
C ARG A 169 6.03 -10.28 23.41
N ARG A 170 5.59 -11.29 22.65
CA ARG A 170 4.59 -12.27 23.09
C ARG A 170 5.12 -13.18 24.18
N ASN A 171 6.39 -13.61 24.10
CA ASN A 171 7.05 -14.37 25.16
C ASN A 171 6.99 -13.63 26.49
N ARG A 172 7.33 -12.34 26.52
CA ARG A 172 7.26 -11.51 27.74
C ARG A 172 5.86 -11.44 28.33
N VAL A 173 4.81 -11.42 27.48
CA VAL A 173 3.40 -11.45 27.95
C VAL A 173 3.06 -12.81 28.55
N CYS A 174 3.42 -13.90 27.87
CA CYS A 174 3.19 -15.25 28.35
C CYS A 174 3.91 -15.49 29.69
N GLU A 175 5.18 -15.12 29.81
CA GLU A 175 5.96 -15.24 31.04
C GLU A 175 5.31 -14.51 32.22
N LYS A 176 4.85 -13.27 32.02
CA LYS A 176 4.15 -12.49 33.06
C LYS A 176 2.83 -13.15 33.52
N ALA A 177 2.13 -13.83 32.61
CA ALA A 177 0.91 -14.57 32.90
C ALA A 177 1.17 -15.95 33.50
N GLY A 178 2.43 -16.39 33.60
CA GLY A 178 2.80 -17.76 33.96
C GLY A 178 2.40 -18.80 32.91
N ALA A 179 2.25 -18.36 31.68
CA ALA A 179 1.96 -19.14 30.48
C ALA A 179 3.23 -19.36 29.62
N GLN A 180 3.12 -20.13 28.55
CA GLN A 180 4.21 -20.40 27.61
C GLN A 180 3.79 -20.07 26.18
N CYS A 181 4.67 -19.45 25.40
CA CYS A 181 4.52 -19.31 23.95
C CYS A 181 5.24 -20.49 23.27
N VAL A 182 4.52 -21.28 22.46
CA VAL A 182 4.99 -22.58 21.95
C VAL A 182 5.03 -22.55 20.43
N PRO A 183 6.21 -22.68 19.79
CA PRO A 183 6.28 -22.83 18.33
C PRO A 183 5.70 -24.18 17.91
N LEU A 184 4.81 -24.15 16.94
CA LEU A 184 4.21 -25.36 16.36
C LEU A 184 5.07 -25.84 15.17
N PRO A 185 5.41 -27.15 15.12
CA PRO A 185 6.22 -27.69 14.02
C PRO A 185 5.48 -27.73 12.69
N VAL A 186 4.14 -27.81 12.73
CA VAL A 186 3.25 -27.76 11.58
C VAL A 186 2.07 -26.84 11.93
N ASN A 187 1.66 -26.02 10.97
CA ASN A 187 0.50 -25.18 11.16
C ASN A 187 -0.78 -26.02 11.13
N PRO A 188 -1.59 -26.04 12.19
CA PRO A 188 -2.82 -26.84 12.22
C PRO A 188 -3.80 -26.49 11.08
N ILE A 189 -3.86 -25.22 10.67
CA ILE A 189 -4.73 -24.78 9.59
C ILE A 189 -4.32 -25.44 8.27
N ASP A 190 -3.02 -25.56 7.97
CA ASP A 190 -2.52 -26.19 6.74
C ASP A 190 -2.95 -27.65 6.62
N THR A 191 -3.12 -28.32 7.74
CA THR A 191 -3.63 -29.71 7.78
C THR A 191 -5.16 -29.77 7.62
N LEU A 192 -5.87 -28.78 8.12
CA LEU A 192 -7.34 -28.72 8.08
C LEU A 192 -7.86 -28.20 6.74
N TRP A 193 -7.08 -27.40 6.04
CA TRP A 193 -7.47 -26.75 4.77
C TRP A 193 -7.22 -27.70 3.59
N GLN A 194 -8.16 -28.62 3.33
CA GLN A 194 -8.01 -29.69 2.34
C GLN A 194 -7.84 -29.20 0.90
N ASN A 195 -8.55 -28.13 0.51
CA ASN A 195 -8.50 -27.54 -0.82
C ASN A 195 -7.58 -26.30 -0.88
N ARG A 196 -6.55 -26.28 -0.03
CA ARG A 196 -5.56 -25.20 -0.02
C ARG A 196 -4.88 -25.07 -1.38
N PRO A 197 -4.85 -23.87 -1.98
CA PRO A 197 -4.14 -23.63 -3.23
C PRO A 197 -2.66 -24.02 -3.15
N PRO A 198 -2.04 -24.42 -4.28
CA PRO A 198 -0.59 -24.65 -4.31
C PRO A 198 0.18 -23.33 -4.16
N PRO A 199 1.47 -23.37 -3.79
CA PRO A 199 2.35 -22.20 -3.84
C PRO A 199 2.38 -21.58 -5.24
N PRO A 200 2.47 -20.26 -5.37
CA PRO A 200 2.47 -19.59 -6.65
C PRO A 200 3.74 -19.90 -7.46
N LEU A 201 3.59 -19.91 -8.78
CA LEU A 201 4.66 -20.11 -9.75
C LEU A 201 4.65 -19.01 -10.82
N GLY A 202 4.38 -17.79 -10.40
CA GLY A 202 4.42 -16.62 -11.26
C GLY A 202 5.80 -16.45 -11.91
N PRO A 203 5.88 -16.12 -13.22
CA PRO A 203 7.15 -15.97 -13.90
C PRO A 203 7.93 -14.79 -13.35
N VAL A 204 9.23 -14.96 -13.18
CA VAL A 204 10.18 -13.88 -12.87
C VAL A 204 10.59 -13.20 -14.17
N ILE A 205 10.62 -11.88 -14.15
CA ILE A 205 11.08 -11.06 -15.28
C ILE A 205 12.27 -10.19 -14.88
N PRO A 206 13.17 -9.86 -15.82
CA PRO A 206 14.26 -8.94 -15.57
C PRO A 206 13.74 -7.51 -15.41
N HIS A 207 14.34 -6.76 -14.50
CA HIS A 207 14.14 -5.33 -14.38
C HIS A 207 15.40 -4.62 -14.92
N PRO A 208 15.33 -3.91 -16.06
CA PRO A 208 16.51 -3.36 -16.71
C PRO A 208 17.25 -2.34 -15.85
N ASP A 209 18.59 -2.36 -15.89
CA ASP A 209 19.44 -1.43 -15.14
C ASP A 209 19.16 0.04 -15.50
N MET A 210 18.75 0.31 -16.74
CA MET A 210 18.35 1.66 -17.19
C MET A 210 17.12 2.20 -16.43
N LEU A 211 16.23 1.33 -15.91
CA LEU A 211 15.10 1.71 -15.09
C LEU A 211 15.46 1.70 -13.59
N ALA A 212 16.34 0.79 -13.19
CA ALA A 212 16.78 0.66 -11.81
C ALA A 212 17.85 1.69 -11.41
N GLY A 213 18.56 2.28 -12.39
CA GLY A 213 19.65 3.23 -12.19
C GLY A 213 20.97 2.62 -11.68
N TRP A 214 20.94 1.43 -11.10
CA TRP A 214 22.11 0.67 -10.64
C TRP A 214 21.99 -0.79 -11.07
N SER A 215 23.14 -1.39 -11.42
CA SER A 215 23.19 -2.83 -11.67
C SER A 215 22.98 -3.63 -10.38
N SER A 216 22.52 -4.89 -10.51
CA SER A 216 22.46 -5.82 -9.37
C SER A 216 23.84 -6.01 -8.71
N ALA A 217 24.91 -6.05 -9.49
CA ALA A 217 26.28 -6.17 -8.98
C ALA A 217 26.66 -4.99 -8.08
N ASP A 218 26.40 -3.75 -8.52
CA ASP A 218 26.69 -2.53 -7.73
C ASP A 218 25.87 -2.50 -6.43
N LYS A 219 24.58 -2.85 -6.51
CA LYS A 219 23.71 -2.95 -5.33
C LYS A 219 24.24 -3.97 -4.33
N ARG A 220 24.56 -5.18 -4.78
CA ARG A 220 25.09 -6.26 -3.92
C ARG A 220 26.42 -5.87 -3.26
N GLN A 221 27.36 -5.29 -4.00
CA GLN A 221 28.64 -4.86 -3.47
C GLN A 221 28.52 -3.74 -2.44
N ARG A 222 27.59 -2.79 -2.67
CA ARG A 222 27.30 -1.73 -1.70
C ARG A 222 26.73 -2.30 -0.41
N ILE A 223 25.67 -3.12 -0.49
CA ILE A 223 25.04 -3.72 0.70
C ILE A 223 26.00 -4.67 1.42
N ALA A 224 26.83 -5.43 0.69
CA ALA A 224 27.85 -6.28 1.31
C ALA A 224 28.92 -5.47 2.09
N ARG A 225 29.23 -4.25 1.65
CA ARG A 225 30.08 -3.33 2.40
C ARG A 225 29.41 -2.89 3.69
N ASP A 226 28.17 -2.39 3.60
CA ASP A 226 27.38 -1.95 4.75
C ASP A 226 27.23 -3.10 5.78
N LEU A 227 27.03 -4.34 5.28
CA LEU A 227 26.97 -5.54 6.10
C LEU A 227 28.27 -5.81 6.87
N ARG A 228 29.44 -5.71 6.20
CA ARG A 228 30.76 -5.87 6.86
C ARG A 228 31.02 -4.76 7.88
N ASP A 229 30.66 -3.52 7.55
CA ASP A 229 30.80 -2.37 8.45
C ASP A 229 29.92 -2.54 9.69
N ALA A 230 28.75 -3.15 9.54
CA ALA A 230 27.92 -3.59 10.65
C ALA A 230 28.48 -4.79 11.42
N GLY A 231 29.64 -5.34 11.05
CA GLY A 231 30.30 -6.46 11.69
C GLY A 231 29.66 -7.82 11.44
N ALA A 232 28.82 -7.95 10.42
CA ALA A 232 28.22 -9.22 10.00
C ALA A 232 28.95 -9.79 8.76
N THR A 233 28.89 -11.10 8.57
CA THR A 233 29.52 -11.80 7.44
C THR A 233 28.50 -12.37 6.44
N ALA A 234 27.22 -12.41 6.82
CA ALA A 234 26.10 -12.76 5.98
C ALA A 234 24.81 -12.09 6.50
N MET A 235 23.81 -11.92 5.65
CA MET A 235 22.45 -11.58 6.06
C MET A 235 21.44 -12.50 5.37
N VAL A 236 20.33 -12.77 6.04
CA VAL A 236 19.20 -13.48 5.43
C VAL A 236 18.19 -12.45 4.98
N ILE A 237 17.87 -12.45 3.69
CA ILE A 237 16.88 -11.59 3.06
C ILE A 237 15.56 -12.36 3.04
N THR A 238 14.60 -11.92 3.83
CA THR A 238 13.26 -12.53 3.92
C THR A 238 12.19 -11.69 3.24
N ASP A 239 12.42 -10.37 3.09
CA ASP A 239 11.54 -9.47 2.35
C ASP A 239 11.72 -9.65 0.83
N PRO A 240 10.66 -10.08 0.09
CA PRO A 240 10.73 -10.24 -1.35
C PRO A 240 10.98 -8.92 -2.11
N ALA A 241 10.57 -7.77 -1.55
CA ALA A 241 10.81 -6.48 -2.16
C ALA A 241 12.29 -6.10 -2.10
N SER A 242 12.96 -6.35 -0.97
CA SER A 242 14.41 -6.20 -0.82
C SER A 242 15.17 -7.13 -1.77
N LEU A 243 14.73 -8.39 -1.88
CA LEU A 243 15.32 -9.36 -2.79
C LEU A 243 15.16 -8.94 -4.26
N ALA A 244 13.94 -8.55 -4.66
CA ALA A 244 13.62 -8.11 -6.02
C ALA A 244 14.41 -6.85 -6.42
N TRP A 245 14.53 -5.88 -5.50
CA TRP A 245 15.32 -4.67 -5.73
C TRP A 245 16.82 -4.98 -5.86
N LEU A 246 17.35 -5.80 -4.96
CA LEU A 246 18.78 -6.16 -4.94
C LEU A 246 19.22 -6.86 -6.22
N LEU A 247 18.37 -7.76 -6.74
CA LEU A 247 18.69 -8.61 -7.89
C LEU A 247 18.18 -8.05 -9.23
N ASN A 248 17.55 -6.87 -9.25
CA ASN A 248 16.91 -6.31 -10.44
C ASN A 248 15.96 -7.29 -11.12
N ILE A 249 15.08 -7.91 -10.35
CA ILE A 249 14.03 -8.83 -10.84
C ILE A 249 12.66 -8.40 -10.36
N ARG A 250 11.62 -8.80 -11.09
CA ARG A 250 10.22 -8.68 -10.70
C ARG A 250 9.52 -10.00 -10.89
N GLY A 251 8.36 -10.20 -10.28
CA GLY A 251 7.61 -11.46 -10.37
C GLY A 251 6.11 -11.24 -10.31
N ALA A 252 5.34 -12.32 -10.24
CA ALA A 252 3.90 -12.29 -10.24
C ALA A 252 3.30 -13.31 -9.23
N ASP A 253 3.94 -13.47 -8.08
CA ASP A 253 3.52 -14.46 -7.08
C ASP A 253 2.43 -13.96 -6.13
N VAL A 254 2.31 -12.65 -5.97
CA VAL A 254 1.31 -12.01 -5.10
C VAL A 254 0.48 -11.01 -5.91
N PRO A 255 -0.78 -10.80 -5.54
CA PRO A 255 -1.63 -9.82 -6.20
C PRO A 255 -1.03 -8.42 -6.13
N PHE A 256 -1.24 -7.61 -7.15
CA PHE A 256 -0.95 -6.17 -7.21
C PHE A 256 0.53 -5.76 -7.07
N THR A 257 1.36 -6.61 -6.52
CA THR A 257 2.76 -6.29 -6.25
C THR A 257 3.67 -7.18 -7.11
N PRO A 258 4.59 -6.61 -7.92
CA PRO A 258 5.40 -7.38 -8.86
C PRO A 258 6.57 -8.10 -8.16
N LEU A 259 6.26 -8.98 -7.22
CA LEU A 259 7.23 -9.68 -6.39
C LEU A 259 7.32 -11.16 -6.71
N PRO A 260 8.56 -11.70 -6.85
CA PRO A 260 8.82 -13.13 -6.81
C PRO A 260 9.06 -13.55 -5.35
N LEU A 261 8.28 -14.50 -4.83
CA LEU A 261 8.50 -15.05 -3.50
C LEU A 261 9.73 -15.96 -3.48
N GLY A 262 10.64 -15.69 -2.57
CA GLY A 262 11.89 -16.42 -2.36
C GLY A 262 12.70 -15.83 -1.22
N PHE A 263 13.75 -16.53 -0.81
CA PHE A 263 14.68 -16.07 0.21
C PHE A 263 16.06 -15.86 -0.40
N GLY A 264 16.86 -14.99 0.22
CA GLY A 264 18.26 -14.79 -0.15
C GLY A 264 19.18 -14.90 1.05
N ILE A 265 20.40 -15.35 0.83
CA ILE A 265 21.51 -15.15 1.76
C ILE A 265 22.55 -14.31 1.01
N LEU A 266 22.71 -13.05 1.41
CA LEU A 266 23.78 -12.20 0.91
C LEU A 266 25.02 -12.40 1.77
N HIS A 267 26.12 -12.76 1.13
CA HIS A 267 27.42 -12.92 1.77
C HIS A 267 28.23 -11.61 1.78
N GLY A 268 29.20 -11.51 2.69
CA GLY A 268 30.03 -10.32 2.83
C GLY A 268 30.94 -10.00 1.62
N ASP A 269 31.07 -10.89 0.65
CA ASP A 269 31.77 -10.68 -0.63
C ASP A 269 30.83 -10.19 -1.76
N GLY A 270 29.52 -10.16 -1.51
CA GLY A 270 28.51 -9.76 -2.48
C GLY A 270 27.88 -10.92 -3.26
N ALA A 271 28.31 -12.16 -3.01
CA ALA A 271 27.64 -13.35 -3.55
C ALA A 271 26.26 -13.56 -2.89
N VAL A 272 25.32 -14.17 -3.61
CA VAL A 272 23.96 -14.45 -3.10
C VAL A 272 23.60 -15.90 -3.36
N ASP A 273 23.16 -16.60 -2.32
CA ASP A 273 22.38 -17.82 -2.45
C ASP A 273 20.91 -17.44 -2.59
N LEU A 274 20.30 -17.72 -3.74
CA LEU A 274 18.90 -17.44 -4.04
C LEU A 274 18.06 -18.71 -3.89
N PHE A 275 17.17 -18.74 -2.90
CA PHE A 275 16.26 -19.88 -2.64
C PHE A 275 14.91 -19.61 -3.30
N MET A 276 14.74 -20.10 -4.51
CA MET A 276 13.53 -19.89 -5.30
C MET A 276 13.26 -21.11 -6.18
N ASP A 277 11.98 -21.37 -6.50
CA ASP A 277 11.62 -22.44 -7.42
C ASP A 277 12.15 -22.11 -8.82
N GLY A 278 13.03 -22.97 -9.34
CA GLY A 278 13.67 -22.76 -10.63
C GLY A 278 12.70 -22.70 -11.82
N ARG A 279 11.48 -23.24 -11.67
CA ARG A 279 10.43 -23.15 -12.70
C ARG A 279 9.95 -21.73 -12.97
N LYS A 280 10.16 -20.81 -12.01
CA LYS A 280 9.80 -19.39 -12.12
C LYS A 280 10.83 -18.57 -12.92
N LEU A 281 12.04 -19.10 -13.12
CA LEU A 281 13.20 -18.37 -13.65
C LEU A 281 13.48 -18.76 -15.11
N PRO A 282 12.97 -18.00 -16.10
CA PRO A 282 13.28 -18.25 -17.51
C PRO A 282 14.76 -17.95 -17.81
N ARG A 283 15.28 -18.53 -18.89
CA ARG A 283 16.71 -18.41 -19.29
C ARG A 283 17.25 -16.98 -19.31
N PRO A 284 16.52 -15.96 -19.82
CA PRO A 284 17.02 -14.59 -19.81
C PRO A 284 17.30 -14.04 -18.40
N VAL A 285 16.46 -14.40 -17.43
CA VAL A 285 16.66 -14.00 -16.02
C VAL A 285 17.89 -14.67 -15.43
N LEU A 286 18.06 -15.97 -15.67
CA LEU A 286 19.26 -16.71 -15.21
C LEU A 286 20.54 -16.11 -15.79
N ALA A 287 20.52 -15.70 -17.06
CA ALA A 287 21.68 -15.06 -17.70
C ALA A 287 21.98 -13.67 -17.06
N GLN A 288 20.94 -12.88 -16.73
CA GLN A 288 21.11 -11.59 -16.07
C GLN A 288 21.63 -11.70 -14.64
N LEU A 289 21.21 -12.72 -13.88
CA LEU A 289 21.64 -12.92 -12.50
C LEU A 289 23.18 -13.10 -12.40
N GLY A 290 23.79 -13.75 -13.40
CA GLY A 290 25.24 -13.91 -13.47
C GLY A 290 25.80 -14.97 -12.51
N PRO A 291 27.15 -15.14 -12.48
CA PRO A 291 27.79 -16.24 -11.77
C PRO A 291 27.84 -16.08 -10.23
N ASP A 292 27.72 -14.86 -9.72
CA ASP A 292 27.78 -14.59 -8.27
C ASP A 292 26.47 -14.92 -7.56
N ILE A 293 25.42 -15.34 -8.29
CA ILE A 293 24.14 -15.70 -7.73
C ILE A 293 23.91 -17.20 -7.94
N THR A 294 23.87 -17.93 -6.82
CA THR A 294 23.65 -19.36 -6.83
C THR A 294 22.18 -19.67 -6.59
N LEU A 295 21.48 -20.17 -7.62
CA LEU A 295 20.10 -20.63 -7.47
C LEU A 295 20.07 -21.95 -6.70
N ARG A 296 19.23 -22.00 -5.67
CA ARG A 296 18.97 -23.19 -4.85
C ARG A 296 17.47 -23.47 -4.75
N ALA A 297 17.10 -24.73 -4.57
CA ALA A 297 15.73 -25.10 -4.26
C ALA A 297 15.29 -24.45 -2.93
N PRO A 298 14.01 -24.05 -2.78
CA PRO A 298 13.51 -23.48 -1.53
C PRO A 298 13.77 -24.35 -0.29
N SER A 299 13.68 -25.68 -0.44
CA SER A 299 13.96 -26.65 0.63
C SER A 299 15.40 -26.62 1.14
N ALA A 300 16.34 -26.13 0.35
CA ALA A 300 17.77 -26.05 0.73
C ALA A 300 18.07 -24.91 1.70
N LEU A 301 17.11 -24.02 1.97
CA LEU A 301 17.32 -22.90 2.93
C LEU A 301 17.70 -23.41 4.31
N ALA A 302 17.06 -24.47 4.79
CA ALA A 302 17.35 -25.08 6.09
C ALA A 302 18.82 -25.49 6.23
N ASP A 303 19.34 -26.22 5.24
CA ASP A 303 20.72 -26.72 5.24
C ASP A 303 21.75 -25.58 5.09
N ALA A 304 21.39 -24.53 4.33
CA ALA A 304 22.23 -23.35 4.20
C ALA A 304 22.36 -22.59 5.53
N LEU A 305 21.25 -22.44 6.27
CA LEU A 305 21.26 -21.82 7.60
C LEU A 305 22.07 -22.66 8.61
N ASP A 306 21.95 -24.00 8.56
CA ASP A 306 22.77 -24.91 9.39
C ASP A 306 24.25 -24.79 9.04
N THR A 307 24.59 -24.64 7.76
CA THR A 307 25.97 -24.42 7.30
C THR A 307 26.55 -23.13 7.86
N LEU A 308 25.79 -22.01 7.82
CA LEU A 308 26.19 -20.75 8.43
C LEU A 308 26.44 -20.92 9.94
N GLY A 309 25.58 -21.68 10.61
CA GLY A 309 25.70 -22.00 12.03
C GLY A 309 26.94 -22.84 12.34
N GLY A 310 27.15 -23.93 11.61
CA GLY A 310 28.33 -24.80 11.77
C GLY A 310 29.67 -24.05 11.56
N GLN A 311 29.65 -23.05 10.67
CA GLN A 311 30.77 -22.14 10.45
C GLN A 311 30.84 -20.99 11.46
N ARG A 312 29.94 -20.93 12.45
CA ARG A 312 29.84 -19.86 13.45
C ARG A 312 29.83 -18.45 12.85
N ARG A 313 29.14 -18.29 11.69
CA ARG A 313 29.02 -17.01 10.99
C ARG A 313 28.27 -15.99 11.85
N ARG A 314 28.62 -14.72 11.70
CA ARG A 314 27.83 -13.58 12.23
C ARG A 314 26.78 -13.20 11.19
N VAL A 315 25.52 -13.50 11.48
CA VAL A 315 24.41 -13.34 10.53
C VAL A 315 23.50 -12.21 10.99
N LEU A 316 23.28 -11.23 10.11
CA LEU A 316 22.34 -10.13 10.33
C LEU A 316 20.91 -10.60 9.99
N LEU A 317 19.98 -10.31 10.88
CA LEU A 317 18.53 -10.47 10.66
C LEU A 317 17.81 -9.18 11.03
N ASP A 318 16.83 -8.79 10.23
CA ASP A 318 15.86 -7.76 10.62
C ASP A 318 14.80 -8.39 11.52
N ALA A 319 14.76 -7.97 12.78
CA ALA A 319 13.84 -8.56 13.76
C ALA A 319 12.36 -8.25 13.50
N ASP A 320 12.06 -7.18 12.76
CA ASP A 320 10.70 -6.75 12.44
C ASP A 320 10.17 -7.33 11.11
N ALA A 321 11.06 -7.90 10.28
CA ALA A 321 10.71 -8.50 9.00
C ALA A 321 11.02 -10.01 8.92
N CYS A 322 11.99 -10.50 9.68
CA CYS A 322 12.42 -11.89 9.61
C CYS A 322 11.53 -12.82 10.44
N ALA A 323 11.10 -13.93 9.83
CA ALA A 323 10.36 -14.99 10.51
C ALA A 323 11.17 -15.60 11.66
N GLN A 324 10.51 -15.86 12.79
CA GLN A 324 11.11 -16.46 13.99
C GLN A 324 11.83 -17.78 13.69
N TRP A 325 11.30 -18.58 12.76
CA TRP A 325 11.88 -19.86 12.35
C TRP A 325 13.33 -19.73 11.88
N VAL A 326 13.65 -18.67 11.14
CA VAL A 326 15.02 -18.41 10.64
C VAL A 326 15.98 -18.15 11.81
N ARG A 327 15.59 -17.31 12.77
CA ARG A 327 16.39 -17.04 13.97
C ARG A 327 16.64 -18.32 14.77
N ASP A 328 15.59 -19.11 15.00
CA ASP A 328 15.68 -20.33 15.77
C ASP A 328 16.60 -21.37 15.11
N ARG A 329 16.53 -21.47 13.77
CA ARG A 329 17.37 -22.39 13.02
C ARG A 329 18.85 -22.01 13.11
N LEU A 330 19.18 -20.74 12.83
CA LEU A 330 20.54 -20.21 12.92
C LEU A 330 21.13 -20.36 14.33
N SER A 331 20.34 -20.02 15.35
CA SER A 331 20.79 -20.08 16.74
C SER A 331 21.06 -21.53 17.19
N ARG A 332 20.17 -22.45 16.82
CA ARG A 332 20.37 -23.90 17.13
C ARG A 332 21.58 -24.48 16.42
N ALA A 333 21.86 -24.03 15.20
CA ALA A 333 23.02 -24.45 14.44
C ALA A 333 24.35 -23.82 14.93
N GLY A 334 24.30 -22.81 15.80
CA GLY A 334 25.49 -22.18 16.39
C GLY A 334 25.98 -20.89 15.72
N ALA A 335 25.14 -20.26 14.86
CA ALA A 335 25.42 -18.94 14.30
C ALA A 335 25.36 -17.85 15.38
N SER A 336 26.18 -16.81 15.23
CA SER A 336 26.09 -15.58 16.00
C SER A 336 25.06 -14.65 15.33
N VAL A 337 23.79 -14.72 15.78
CA VAL A 337 22.72 -13.88 15.24
C VAL A 337 22.84 -12.46 15.75
N ARG A 338 22.89 -11.49 14.83
CA ARG A 338 22.84 -10.06 15.10
C ARG A 338 21.51 -9.51 14.60
N LEU A 339 20.76 -8.84 15.48
CA LEU A 339 19.53 -8.17 15.11
C LEU A 339 19.84 -6.72 14.70
N GLY A 340 19.26 -6.27 13.59
CA GLY A 340 19.40 -4.90 13.07
C GLY A 340 18.49 -4.70 11.88
N ALA A 341 18.30 -3.44 11.46
CA ALA A 341 17.48 -3.13 10.30
C ALA A 341 18.08 -3.71 9.00
N ASP A 342 17.22 -4.04 8.06
CA ASP A 342 17.62 -4.44 6.70
C ASP A 342 18.42 -3.32 6.02
N PRO A 343 19.71 -3.52 5.70
CA PRO A 343 20.54 -2.50 5.05
C PRO A 343 20.09 -2.19 3.61
N ILE A 344 19.19 -2.98 3.01
CA ILE A 344 18.61 -2.74 1.69
C ILE A 344 17.49 -1.71 1.77
N ALA A 345 16.76 -1.65 2.88
CA ALA A 345 15.53 -0.86 3.01
C ALA A 345 15.71 0.63 2.69
N LEU A 346 16.74 1.29 3.24
CA LEU A 346 17.00 2.71 2.98
C LEU A 346 17.50 3.00 1.57
N PRO A 347 18.48 2.28 0.99
CA PRO A 347 18.86 2.45 -0.40
C PRO A 347 17.72 2.23 -1.39
N LYS A 348 16.84 1.24 -1.13
CA LYS A 348 15.63 0.98 -1.91
C LYS A 348 14.61 2.14 -1.82
N ALA A 349 14.43 2.71 -0.63
CA ALA A 349 13.52 3.83 -0.39
C ALA A 349 13.98 5.13 -1.08
N ARG A 350 15.29 5.38 -1.16
CA ARG A 350 15.89 6.54 -1.84
C ARG A 350 16.03 6.23 -3.32
N LYS A 351 15.01 6.58 -4.08
CA LYS A 351 14.96 6.31 -5.54
C LYS A 351 16.16 6.94 -6.25
N THR A 352 16.72 6.19 -7.18
CA THR A 352 17.76 6.70 -8.09
C THR A 352 17.19 7.77 -9.03
N PRO A 353 18.01 8.58 -9.69
CA PRO A 353 17.51 9.51 -10.71
C PRO A 353 16.69 8.83 -11.80
N ALA A 354 17.05 7.60 -12.22
CA ALA A 354 16.31 6.83 -13.22
C ALA A 354 14.94 6.38 -12.69
N GLU A 355 14.87 5.90 -11.45
CA GLU A 355 13.61 5.51 -10.79
C GLU A 355 12.69 6.72 -10.56
N LEU A 356 13.23 7.91 -10.24
CA LEU A 356 12.45 9.15 -10.12
C LEU A 356 11.89 9.61 -11.47
N GLU A 357 12.70 9.54 -12.52
CA GLU A 357 12.24 9.89 -13.86
C GLU A 357 11.16 8.91 -14.34
N GLY A 358 11.34 7.63 -14.10
CA GLY A 358 10.33 6.60 -14.35
C GLY A 358 9.02 6.89 -13.59
N ALA A 359 9.12 7.27 -12.31
CA ALA A 359 7.95 7.65 -11.51
C ALA A 359 7.22 8.88 -12.10
N ARG A 360 7.94 9.94 -12.52
CA ARG A 360 7.35 11.10 -13.19
C ARG A 360 6.61 10.69 -14.46
N ALA A 361 7.27 9.89 -15.31
CA ALA A 361 6.68 9.41 -16.57
C ALA A 361 5.45 8.52 -16.32
N ALA A 362 5.47 7.66 -15.27
CA ALA A 362 4.33 6.85 -14.87
C ALA A 362 3.14 7.72 -14.45
N HIS A 363 3.37 8.78 -13.66
CA HIS A 363 2.30 9.68 -13.21
C HIS A 363 1.71 10.54 -14.33
N VAL A 364 2.50 10.89 -15.36
CA VAL A 364 1.96 11.55 -16.56
C VAL A 364 1.01 10.61 -17.32
N ARG A 365 1.39 9.35 -17.54
CA ARG A 365 0.55 8.36 -18.21
C ARG A 365 -0.72 8.03 -17.40
N ASP A 366 -0.56 7.82 -16.10
CA ASP A 366 -1.66 7.53 -15.19
C ASP A 366 -2.62 8.73 -15.09
N GLY A 367 -2.08 9.94 -15.05
CA GLY A 367 -2.83 11.18 -15.05
C GLY A 367 -3.72 11.33 -16.28
N ALA A 368 -3.23 10.96 -17.46
CA ALA A 368 -4.03 10.98 -18.69
C ALA A 368 -5.21 9.98 -18.62
N ALA A 369 -4.98 8.77 -18.12
CA ALA A 369 -6.05 7.79 -17.92
C ALA A 369 -7.08 8.25 -16.89
N LEU A 370 -6.60 8.79 -15.75
CA LEU A 370 -7.47 9.26 -14.68
C LEU A 370 -8.28 10.50 -15.08
N VAL A 371 -7.71 11.44 -15.82
CA VAL A 371 -8.43 12.63 -16.34
C VAL A 371 -9.54 12.21 -17.30
N ARG A 372 -9.29 11.26 -18.20
CA ARG A 372 -10.34 10.69 -19.08
C ARG A 372 -11.44 9.99 -18.27
N PHE A 373 -11.06 9.27 -17.22
CA PHE A 373 -12.02 8.64 -16.32
C PHE A 373 -12.86 9.66 -15.56
N LEU A 374 -12.27 10.73 -15.03
CA LEU A 374 -13.02 11.78 -14.32
C LEU A 374 -13.95 12.55 -15.24
N CYS A 375 -13.54 12.81 -16.48
CA CYS A 375 -14.41 13.38 -17.52
C CYS A 375 -15.60 12.47 -17.84
N TRP A 376 -15.35 11.18 -18.03
CA TRP A 376 -16.42 10.18 -18.23
C TRP A 376 -17.36 10.11 -17.04
N LEU A 377 -16.83 10.11 -15.81
CA LEU A 377 -17.62 10.06 -14.59
C LEU A 377 -18.54 11.29 -14.41
N ASP A 378 -18.03 12.47 -14.77
CA ASP A 378 -18.79 13.72 -14.71
C ASP A 378 -20.00 13.72 -15.69
N GLN A 379 -19.85 13.03 -16.83
CA GLN A 379 -20.91 12.89 -17.84
C GLN A 379 -21.89 11.75 -17.54
N GLU A 380 -21.40 10.59 -17.09
CA GLU A 380 -22.18 9.38 -16.92
C GLU A 380 -22.75 9.20 -15.50
N GLY A 381 -22.04 9.69 -14.48
CA GLY A 381 -22.46 9.57 -13.07
C GLY A 381 -23.87 10.11 -12.80
N PRO A 382 -24.21 11.33 -13.25
CA PRO A 382 -25.53 11.92 -13.03
C PRO A 382 -26.68 11.16 -13.69
N ARG A 383 -26.40 10.25 -14.65
CA ARG A 383 -27.42 9.41 -15.29
C ARG A 383 -27.93 8.27 -14.40
N GLY A 384 -27.21 7.95 -13.30
CA GLY A 384 -27.60 6.88 -12.36
C GLY A 384 -27.56 5.46 -12.94
N THR A 385 -26.88 5.26 -14.08
CA THR A 385 -26.78 3.94 -14.76
C THR A 385 -25.48 3.22 -14.43
N GLN A 386 -24.49 3.93 -13.92
CA GLN A 386 -23.18 3.38 -13.58
C GLN A 386 -23.17 2.82 -12.15
N THR A 387 -22.27 1.85 -11.92
CA THR A 387 -22.04 1.26 -10.60
C THR A 387 -20.58 1.40 -10.21
N GLU A 388 -20.26 1.14 -8.96
CA GLU A 388 -18.88 1.11 -8.46
C GLU A 388 -18.01 0.15 -9.27
N MET A 389 -18.52 -1.06 -9.60
CA MET A 389 -17.80 -2.02 -10.44
C MET A 389 -17.62 -1.56 -11.88
N SER A 390 -18.62 -0.90 -12.48
CA SER A 390 -18.47 -0.36 -13.84
C SER A 390 -17.46 0.77 -13.90
N ALA A 391 -17.37 1.58 -12.85
CA ALA A 391 -16.34 2.62 -12.72
C ALA A 391 -14.94 2.04 -12.62
N VAL A 392 -14.73 1.00 -11.79
CA VAL A 392 -13.46 0.25 -11.73
C VAL A 392 -13.07 -0.29 -13.09
N ALA A 393 -14.04 -0.89 -13.81
CA ALA A 393 -13.80 -1.45 -15.15
C ALA A 393 -13.35 -0.39 -16.15
N THR A 394 -14.01 0.75 -16.14
CA THR A 394 -13.70 1.87 -17.03
C THR A 394 -12.29 2.40 -16.77
N LEU A 395 -11.95 2.67 -15.52
CA LEU A 395 -10.62 3.17 -15.17
C LEU A 395 -9.52 2.16 -15.53
N HIS A 396 -9.75 0.87 -15.26
CA HIS A 396 -8.80 -0.19 -15.63
C HIS A 396 -8.57 -0.25 -17.14
N ALA A 397 -9.64 -0.16 -17.95
CA ALA A 397 -9.53 -0.19 -19.41
C ALA A 397 -8.72 1.01 -19.95
N LEU A 398 -8.95 2.21 -19.40
CA LEU A 398 -8.20 3.41 -19.77
C LEU A 398 -6.70 3.29 -19.45
N ARG A 399 -6.35 2.74 -18.29
CA ARG A 399 -4.96 2.47 -17.90
C ARG A 399 -4.29 1.42 -18.77
N ALA A 400 -5.06 0.39 -19.16
CA ALA A 400 -4.55 -0.73 -19.98
C ALA A 400 -4.16 -0.33 -21.42
N GLU A 401 -4.54 0.85 -21.89
CA GLU A 401 -4.09 1.37 -23.19
C GLU A 401 -2.59 1.70 -23.20
N ALA A 402 -1.99 1.96 -22.03
CA ALA A 402 -0.56 2.28 -21.96
C ALA A 402 0.31 1.01 -22.04
N GLN A 403 1.29 0.98 -22.95
CA GLN A 403 2.18 -0.17 -23.16
C GLN A 403 2.96 -0.60 -21.91
N GLN A 404 3.30 0.33 -21.03
CA GLN A 404 4.03 0.06 -19.78
C GLN A 404 3.15 -0.48 -18.65
N PHE A 405 1.82 -0.44 -18.79
CA PHE A 405 0.88 -0.92 -17.78
C PHE A 405 1.06 -2.42 -17.53
N ARG A 406 1.07 -2.83 -16.26
CA ARG A 406 1.25 -4.23 -15.82
C ARG A 406 0.14 -4.72 -14.91
N GLY A 407 -0.79 -3.85 -14.53
CA GLY A 407 -1.90 -4.15 -13.65
C GLY A 407 -2.12 -3.04 -12.62
N PRO A 408 -3.16 -3.14 -11.81
CA PRO A 408 -3.35 -2.23 -10.68
C PRO A 408 -2.27 -2.43 -9.61
N SER A 409 -1.93 -1.37 -8.86
CA SER A 409 -0.99 -1.43 -7.74
C SER A 409 -1.64 -1.92 -6.43
N PHE A 410 -2.97 -1.88 -6.37
CA PHE A 410 -3.83 -2.46 -5.34
C PHE A 410 -5.25 -2.61 -5.89
N GLU A 411 -6.14 -3.25 -5.12
CA GLU A 411 -7.54 -3.35 -5.53
C GLU A 411 -8.21 -1.97 -5.44
N THR A 412 -8.72 -1.47 -6.58
CA THR A 412 -9.34 -0.15 -6.65
C THR A 412 -10.48 0.00 -5.66
N ILE A 413 -10.41 1.01 -4.81
CA ILE A 413 -11.50 1.44 -3.94
C ILE A 413 -12.41 2.33 -4.76
N SER A 414 -13.67 1.92 -4.89
CA SER A 414 -14.70 2.62 -5.64
C SER A 414 -15.94 2.72 -4.75
N GLY A 415 -16.08 3.84 -4.06
CA GLY A 415 -17.09 4.01 -3.00
C GLY A 415 -18.09 5.11 -3.30
N ALA A 416 -19.34 4.72 -3.61
CA ALA A 416 -20.46 5.63 -3.83
C ALA A 416 -21.22 5.89 -2.52
N GLY A 417 -21.40 7.16 -2.15
CA GLY A 417 -22.11 7.56 -0.94
C GLY A 417 -21.56 6.89 0.32
N PRO A 418 -22.36 6.09 1.06
CA PRO A 418 -21.96 5.44 2.31
C PRO A 418 -20.76 4.51 2.19
N ASN A 419 -20.56 3.86 1.03
CA ASN A 419 -19.44 2.95 0.79
C ASN A 419 -18.10 3.70 0.81
N GLY A 420 -18.08 4.98 0.40
CA GLY A 420 -16.90 5.84 0.52
C GLY A 420 -16.46 6.11 1.96
N ALA A 421 -17.31 5.86 2.96
CA ALA A 421 -16.95 5.99 4.37
C ALA A 421 -16.14 4.80 4.91
N ILE A 422 -16.05 3.71 4.15
CA ILE A 422 -15.23 2.54 4.48
C ILE A 422 -13.85 2.77 3.87
N VAL A 423 -12.85 3.05 4.70
CA VAL A 423 -11.52 3.54 4.26
C VAL A 423 -10.87 2.65 3.21
N HIS A 424 -10.91 1.32 3.41
CA HIS A 424 -10.40 0.30 2.48
C HIS A 424 -11.57 -0.53 1.91
N TYR A 425 -12.57 0.17 1.37
CA TYR A 425 -13.73 -0.48 0.77
C TYR A 425 -13.32 -1.37 -0.40
N ARG A 426 -13.84 -2.59 -0.39
CA ARG A 426 -13.70 -3.52 -1.50
C ARG A 426 -15.06 -3.77 -2.11
N VAL A 427 -15.25 -3.30 -3.34
CA VAL A 427 -16.50 -3.55 -4.05
C VAL A 427 -16.58 -5.02 -4.47
N THR A 428 -17.72 -5.65 -4.21
CA THR A 428 -18.04 -7.03 -4.63
C THR A 428 -19.37 -7.02 -5.38
N PRO A 429 -19.74 -8.09 -6.11
CA PRO A 429 -21.04 -8.15 -6.77
C PRO A 429 -22.22 -7.95 -5.80
N GLU A 430 -22.06 -8.34 -4.54
CA GLU A 430 -23.09 -8.22 -3.49
C GLU A 430 -23.18 -6.79 -2.92
N THR A 431 -22.09 -6.04 -2.92
CA THR A 431 -22.02 -4.70 -2.36
C THR A 431 -22.01 -3.59 -3.42
N ASP A 432 -21.99 -3.96 -4.72
CA ASP A 432 -21.91 -3.04 -5.86
C ASP A 432 -23.06 -2.03 -5.87
N ARG A 433 -22.75 -0.78 -5.55
CA ARG A 433 -23.72 0.30 -5.45
C ARG A 433 -23.80 1.09 -6.75
N ARG A 434 -25.00 1.57 -7.09
CA ARG A 434 -25.20 2.56 -8.16
C ARG A 434 -24.60 3.90 -7.77
N ILE A 435 -24.00 4.56 -8.74
CA ILE A 435 -23.53 5.94 -8.65
C ILE A 435 -24.72 6.82 -9.07
N GLU A 436 -25.31 7.53 -8.11
CA GLU A 436 -26.54 8.28 -8.27
C GLU A 436 -26.32 9.76 -7.94
N PRO A 437 -27.18 10.69 -8.44
CA PRO A 437 -27.14 12.09 -8.05
C PRO A 437 -27.20 12.28 -6.53
N ASP A 438 -26.71 13.44 -6.06
CA ASP A 438 -26.71 13.90 -4.68
C ASP A 438 -25.84 13.08 -3.70
N MET A 439 -24.84 12.35 -4.23
CA MET A 439 -23.84 11.65 -3.40
C MET A 439 -22.40 12.08 -3.73
N LEU A 440 -21.48 11.81 -2.83
CA LEU A 440 -20.05 11.81 -3.13
C LEU A 440 -19.64 10.44 -3.67
N TYR A 441 -18.74 10.45 -4.64
CA TYR A 441 -18.05 9.27 -5.11
C TYR A 441 -16.55 9.41 -4.82
N LEU A 442 -16.00 8.43 -4.12
CA LEU A 442 -14.58 8.34 -3.81
C LEU A 442 -13.97 7.21 -4.65
N VAL A 443 -12.95 7.54 -5.41
CA VAL A 443 -12.11 6.57 -6.13
C VAL A 443 -10.67 6.69 -5.64
N ASP A 444 -10.14 5.56 -5.17
CA ASP A 444 -8.75 5.41 -4.78
C ASP A 444 -8.16 4.25 -5.56
N SER A 445 -7.10 4.53 -6.33
CA SER A 445 -6.60 3.60 -7.33
C SER A 445 -5.17 3.90 -7.72
N GLY A 446 -4.47 2.87 -8.10
CA GLY A 446 -3.12 2.99 -8.60
C GLY A 446 -2.80 1.95 -9.66
N ALA A 447 -1.64 2.09 -10.29
CA ALA A 447 -1.17 1.21 -11.35
C ALA A 447 0.30 0.84 -11.17
N GLN A 448 0.62 -0.36 -11.57
CA GLN A 448 1.99 -0.82 -11.80
C GLN A 448 2.37 -0.53 -13.26
N TYR A 449 3.36 0.32 -13.46
CA TYR A 449 4.05 0.53 -14.73
C TYR A 449 5.47 -0.03 -14.61
N ARG A 450 6.08 -0.44 -15.73
CA ARG A 450 7.45 -1.00 -15.70
C ARG A 450 8.49 -0.06 -15.08
N ASP A 451 8.23 1.24 -15.11
CA ASP A 451 9.09 2.31 -14.67
C ASP A 451 8.59 3.04 -13.42
N GLY A 452 7.46 2.63 -12.82
CA GLY A 452 6.96 3.25 -11.60
C GLY A 452 5.66 2.63 -11.08
N THR A 453 5.32 2.96 -9.85
CA THR A 453 4.07 2.60 -9.19
C THR A 453 3.31 3.88 -8.90
N THR A 454 2.01 3.94 -9.21
CA THR A 454 1.15 5.09 -8.91
C THR A 454 0.12 4.77 -7.84
N ASP A 455 -0.33 5.82 -7.17
CA ASP A 455 -1.36 5.82 -6.14
C ASP A 455 -2.04 7.19 -6.13
N VAL A 456 -3.37 7.22 -6.14
CA VAL A 456 -4.12 8.47 -6.18
C VAL A 456 -5.55 8.30 -5.72
N THR A 457 -6.01 9.17 -4.83
CA THR A 457 -7.42 9.28 -4.47
C THR A 457 -8.02 10.58 -4.95
N ARG A 458 -9.23 10.50 -5.52
CA ARG A 458 -10.12 11.65 -5.78
C ARG A 458 -11.50 11.42 -5.21
N THR A 459 -12.07 12.47 -4.65
CA THR A 459 -13.48 12.51 -4.25
C THR A 459 -14.18 13.55 -5.10
N VAL A 460 -15.29 13.17 -5.73
CA VAL A 460 -16.06 14.04 -6.61
C VAL A 460 -17.56 14.01 -6.25
N PRO A 461 -18.30 15.11 -6.41
CA PRO A 461 -19.74 15.12 -6.22
C PRO A 461 -20.44 14.62 -7.49
N ILE A 462 -21.42 13.76 -7.32
CA ILE A 462 -22.37 13.42 -8.37
C ILE A 462 -23.62 14.29 -8.16
N GLY A 463 -23.74 15.33 -8.99
CA GLY A 463 -24.76 16.38 -8.77
C GLY A 463 -24.30 17.50 -7.82
N THR A 464 -25.19 17.99 -6.96
CA THR A 464 -24.95 19.17 -6.10
C THR A 464 -24.50 18.74 -4.70
N PRO A 465 -23.29 19.11 -4.27
CA PRO A 465 -22.81 18.77 -2.93
C PRO A 465 -23.51 19.59 -1.85
N THR A 466 -23.66 18.99 -0.66
CA THR A 466 -24.16 19.68 0.52
C THR A 466 -23.10 20.60 1.14
N ARG A 467 -23.54 21.58 1.95
CA ARG A 467 -22.63 22.47 2.69
C ARG A 467 -21.67 21.68 3.61
N GLU A 468 -22.12 20.59 4.22
CA GLU A 468 -21.28 19.73 5.05
C GLU A 468 -20.17 19.08 4.22
N GLN A 469 -20.51 18.53 3.06
CA GLN A 469 -19.55 17.90 2.15
C GLN A 469 -18.48 18.91 1.69
N ILE A 470 -18.90 20.11 1.28
CA ILE A 470 -17.99 21.21 0.90
C ILE A 470 -17.07 21.58 2.05
N ARG A 471 -17.63 21.80 3.26
CA ARG A 471 -16.83 22.14 4.44
C ARG A 471 -15.78 21.08 4.75
N ARG A 472 -16.18 19.78 4.81
CA ARG A 472 -15.27 18.68 5.14
C ARG A 472 -14.20 18.47 4.06
N PHE A 473 -14.59 18.56 2.80
CA PHE A 473 -13.63 18.46 1.70
C PHE A 473 -12.60 19.60 1.75
N THR A 474 -13.04 20.83 2.00
CA THR A 474 -12.14 21.98 2.13
C THR A 474 -11.15 21.81 3.30
N GLN A 475 -11.58 21.25 4.43
CA GLN A 475 -10.69 20.96 5.57
C GLN A 475 -9.64 19.89 5.22
N VAL A 476 -10.04 18.80 4.53
CA VAL A 476 -9.10 17.79 4.03
C VAL A 476 -8.12 18.41 3.04
N LEU A 477 -8.61 19.23 2.10
CA LEU A 477 -7.78 19.94 1.13
C LEU A 477 -6.76 20.86 1.80
N LYS A 478 -7.14 21.61 2.85
CA LYS A 478 -6.20 22.46 3.61
C LYS A 478 -5.08 21.63 4.23
N GLY A 479 -5.39 20.47 4.80
CA GLY A 479 -4.39 19.55 5.33
C GLY A 479 -3.47 19.00 4.23
N HIS A 480 -4.03 18.62 3.09
CA HIS A 480 -3.28 18.17 1.91
C HIS A 480 -2.31 19.25 1.41
N ILE A 481 -2.78 20.49 1.27
CA ILE A 481 -1.94 21.61 0.82
C ILE A 481 -0.85 21.93 1.85
N ALA A 482 -1.20 21.97 3.14
CA ALA A 482 -0.23 22.26 4.20
C ALA A 482 0.95 21.27 4.17
N LEU A 483 0.67 19.99 3.96
CA LEU A 483 1.71 18.97 3.82
C LEU A 483 2.45 19.09 2.48
N ALA A 484 1.76 19.34 1.37
CA ALA A 484 2.38 19.47 0.05
C ALA A 484 3.35 20.66 -0.07
N THR A 485 3.10 21.74 0.69
CA THR A 485 3.86 23.00 0.62
C THR A 485 4.93 23.15 1.69
N VAL A 486 4.95 22.28 2.69
CA VAL A 486 5.88 22.40 3.81
C VAL A 486 7.34 22.30 3.35
N THR A 487 8.15 23.23 3.83
CA THR A 487 9.61 23.16 3.80
C THR A 487 10.10 22.74 5.18
N PHE A 488 10.99 21.74 5.24
CA PHE A 488 11.40 21.14 6.51
C PHE A 488 12.90 20.86 6.55
N PRO A 489 13.50 20.89 7.75
CA PRO A 489 14.92 20.59 7.93
C PRO A 489 15.26 19.16 7.55
N ARG A 490 16.47 18.92 7.03
CA ARG A 490 17.01 17.59 6.88
C ARG A 490 17.05 16.89 8.25
N GLY A 491 16.68 15.61 8.28
CA GLY A 491 16.55 14.83 9.53
C GLY A 491 15.12 14.81 10.09
N THR A 492 14.19 15.56 9.49
CA THR A 492 12.77 15.50 9.88
C THR A 492 12.17 14.15 9.52
N THR A 493 11.44 13.55 10.46
CA THR A 493 10.67 12.31 10.23
C THR A 493 9.23 12.64 9.83
N GLY A 494 8.55 11.72 9.16
CA GLY A 494 7.17 11.94 8.77
C GLY A 494 6.20 12.09 9.97
N SER A 495 6.55 11.58 11.15
CA SER A 495 5.73 11.80 12.35
C SER A 495 5.70 13.26 12.82
N HIS A 496 6.72 14.08 12.50
CA HIS A 496 6.69 15.51 12.74
C HIS A 496 5.74 16.24 11.78
N LEU A 497 5.53 15.72 10.58
CA LEU A 497 4.75 16.37 9.52
C LEU A 497 3.27 15.95 9.51
N ASP A 498 2.93 14.80 10.07
CA ASP A 498 1.57 14.23 10.07
C ASP A 498 0.52 15.22 10.63
N THR A 499 0.88 15.97 11.66
CA THR A 499 0.01 16.97 12.30
C THR A 499 -0.49 18.04 11.31
N LEU A 500 0.34 18.44 10.33
CA LEU A 500 -0.03 19.46 9.34
C LEU A 500 -1.28 19.07 8.54
N ALA A 501 -1.42 17.79 8.24
CA ALA A 501 -2.56 17.25 7.51
C ALA A 501 -3.86 17.21 8.36
N ARG A 502 -3.76 17.35 9.69
CA ARG A 502 -4.88 17.18 10.62
C ARG A 502 -5.41 18.45 11.24
N VAL A 503 -4.59 19.50 11.32
CA VAL A 503 -4.91 20.74 12.07
C VAL A 503 -6.27 21.33 11.66
N ALA A 504 -6.58 21.37 10.35
CA ALA A 504 -7.84 21.92 9.85
C ALA A 504 -9.07 21.07 10.27
N LEU A 505 -8.91 19.76 10.41
CA LEU A 505 -9.95 18.85 10.91
C LEU A 505 -10.10 18.95 12.43
N TRP A 506 -9.00 19.01 13.17
CA TRP A 506 -9.02 19.14 14.63
C TRP A 506 -9.70 20.42 15.10
N ALA A 507 -9.58 21.52 14.34
CA ALA A 507 -10.27 22.76 14.63
C ALA A 507 -11.81 22.60 14.73
N ASP A 508 -12.35 21.57 14.07
CA ASP A 508 -13.77 21.21 14.10
C ASP A 508 -14.06 19.95 14.95
N GLY A 509 -13.09 19.48 15.72
CA GLY A 509 -13.24 18.31 16.59
C GLY A 509 -13.39 16.98 15.83
N VAL A 510 -12.86 16.87 14.60
CA VAL A 510 -12.89 15.65 13.79
C VAL A 510 -11.48 15.25 13.36
N ASP A 511 -11.31 13.97 12.98
CA ASP A 511 -10.02 13.41 12.58
C ASP A 511 -10.24 12.20 11.66
N PHE A 512 -9.15 11.59 11.18
CA PHE A 512 -9.13 10.32 10.47
C PHE A 512 -8.16 9.34 11.14
N GLU A 513 -8.45 8.03 11.03
CA GLU A 513 -7.77 6.99 11.80
C GLU A 513 -6.59 6.32 11.09
N HIS A 514 -6.39 6.56 9.79
CA HIS A 514 -5.25 6.01 9.04
C HIS A 514 -4.01 6.91 9.08
N GLY A 515 -2.88 6.44 8.53
CA GLY A 515 -1.69 7.25 8.31
C GLY A 515 -1.96 8.34 7.28
N THR A 516 -1.24 9.45 7.37
CA THR A 516 -1.31 10.53 6.37
C THR A 516 -0.55 10.19 5.10
N GLY A 517 0.38 9.23 5.18
CA GLY A 517 1.14 8.77 4.02
C GLY A 517 2.06 7.60 4.33
N HIS A 518 2.35 6.85 3.29
CA HIS A 518 3.26 5.71 3.27
C HIS A 518 4.30 5.87 2.16
N GLY A 519 5.40 5.14 2.24
CA GLY A 519 6.37 5.06 1.15
C GLY A 519 5.80 4.27 -0.02
N VAL A 520 6.35 4.52 -1.22
CA VAL A 520 5.96 3.85 -2.47
C VAL A 520 7.19 3.33 -3.19
N GLY A 521 7.11 2.11 -3.71
CA GLY A 521 8.16 1.45 -4.47
C GLY A 521 8.26 1.92 -5.93
N SER A 522 9.36 1.55 -6.61
CA SER A 522 9.52 1.75 -8.06
C SER A 522 9.26 0.44 -8.78
N TYR A 523 8.05 0.26 -9.31
CA TYR A 523 7.55 -1.01 -9.83
C TYR A 523 7.76 -2.13 -8.78
N LEU A 524 7.33 -1.83 -7.54
CA LEU A 524 7.36 -2.69 -6.36
C LEU A 524 6.07 -2.48 -5.53
N GLY A 525 6.14 -2.60 -4.21
CA GLY A 525 4.96 -2.41 -3.37
C GLY A 525 4.44 -0.96 -3.42
N VAL A 526 3.12 -0.80 -3.52
CA VAL A 526 2.48 0.51 -3.32
C VAL A 526 2.70 0.99 -1.89
N HIS A 527 2.60 0.09 -0.92
CA HIS A 527 3.01 0.33 0.47
C HIS A 527 4.44 -0.18 0.66
N GLU A 528 5.40 0.74 0.71
CA GLU A 528 6.81 0.42 0.86
C GLU A 528 7.46 1.25 1.97
N GLY A 529 8.00 0.58 2.98
CA GLY A 529 8.81 1.25 4.01
C GLY A 529 10.26 1.49 3.58
N PRO A 530 11.07 2.07 4.50
CA PRO A 530 10.80 2.30 5.92
C PRO A 530 10.16 3.66 6.26
N GLN A 531 10.09 4.60 5.29
CA GLN A 531 9.52 5.92 5.49
C GLN A 531 7.98 5.89 5.51
N ARG A 532 7.39 6.79 6.30
CA ARG A 532 5.94 7.01 6.37
C ARG A 532 5.64 8.35 6.99
N ILE A 533 4.44 8.88 6.76
CA ILE A 533 3.89 10.06 7.44
C ILE A 533 2.70 9.61 8.28
N SER A 534 2.83 9.56 9.60
CA SER A 534 1.78 9.07 10.49
C SER A 534 2.02 9.51 11.94
N ARG A 535 0.98 9.45 12.77
CA ARG A 535 1.08 9.71 14.23
C ARG A 535 2.05 8.77 14.96
N ARG A 536 2.31 7.59 14.41
CA ARG A 536 3.25 6.65 15.05
C ARG A 536 4.68 7.18 14.91
N PRO A 537 5.44 7.26 16.00
CA PRO A 537 6.83 7.69 15.95
C PRO A 537 7.64 6.87 14.94
N SER A 538 8.54 7.54 14.24
CA SER A 538 9.49 6.92 13.31
C SER A 538 10.88 7.46 13.60
N SER A 539 11.88 6.59 13.57
CA SER A 539 13.31 6.97 13.61
C SER A 539 13.88 7.24 12.22
N VAL A 540 13.11 6.98 11.17
CA VAL A 540 13.53 7.16 9.77
C VAL A 540 13.21 8.58 9.34
N ALA A 541 14.25 9.35 9.05
CA ALA A 541 14.12 10.67 8.46
C ALA A 541 13.68 10.58 6.99
N LEU A 542 12.94 11.57 6.53
CA LEU A 542 12.64 11.74 5.11
C LEU A 542 13.90 12.26 4.40
N ASP A 543 14.34 11.54 3.39
CA ASP A 543 15.54 11.85 2.60
C ASP A 543 15.20 12.11 1.13
N PRO A 544 16.01 12.91 0.41
CA PRO A 544 15.85 13.11 -1.04
C PRO A 544 15.74 11.79 -1.82
N GLY A 545 14.80 11.74 -2.75
CA GLY A 545 14.49 10.54 -3.55
C GLY A 545 13.46 9.61 -2.93
N MET A 546 13.05 9.80 -1.68
CA MET A 546 11.94 9.04 -1.10
C MET A 546 10.62 9.52 -1.70
N ILE A 547 9.76 8.56 -2.11
CA ILE A 547 8.39 8.82 -2.55
C ILE A 547 7.47 8.46 -1.40
N VAL A 548 6.50 9.33 -1.11
CA VAL A 548 5.46 9.11 -0.07
C VAL A 548 4.10 9.57 -0.58
N SER A 549 3.03 8.96 -0.08
CA SER A 549 1.68 9.50 -0.26
C SER A 549 1.41 10.70 0.65
N ASN A 550 0.48 11.54 0.23
CA ASN A 550 -0.10 12.65 1.01
C ASN A 550 -1.61 12.51 0.84
N GLU A 551 -2.26 11.81 1.81
CA GLU A 551 -3.61 11.26 1.67
C GLU A 551 -4.53 11.55 2.88
N PRO A 552 -4.64 12.77 3.40
CA PRO A 552 -5.61 13.07 4.46
C PRO A 552 -7.05 12.76 4.02
N GLY A 553 -7.91 12.44 4.99
CA GLY A 553 -9.29 12.09 4.71
C GLY A 553 -10.26 12.49 5.82
N TYR A 554 -11.54 12.26 5.57
CA TYR A 554 -12.65 12.36 6.52
C TYR A 554 -13.72 11.32 6.17
N TYR A 555 -14.23 10.60 7.16
CA TYR A 555 -15.16 9.50 6.93
C TYR A 555 -16.34 9.58 7.90
N LYS A 556 -17.57 9.75 7.32
CA LYS A 556 -18.82 9.78 8.06
C LYS A 556 -19.57 8.48 7.82
N THR A 557 -19.47 7.56 8.78
CA THR A 557 -20.11 6.23 8.70
C THR A 557 -21.57 6.32 8.27
N GLY A 558 -21.96 5.53 7.27
CA GLY A 558 -23.30 5.48 6.72
C GLY A 558 -23.69 6.67 5.83
N ALA A 559 -22.76 7.60 5.56
CA ALA A 559 -23.05 8.79 4.75
C ALA A 559 -22.07 8.98 3.59
N PHE A 560 -20.79 9.30 3.83
CA PHE A 560 -19.80 9.54 2.77
C PHE A 560 -18.37 9.50 3.32
N GLY A 561 -17.41 9.28 2.43
CA GLY A 561 -15.98 9.47 2.68
C GLY A 561 -15.38 10.52 1.77
N ILE A 562 -14.31 11.15 2.24
CA ILE A 562 -13.49 12.11 1.51
C ILE A 562 -12.03 11.71 1.73
N ARG A 563 -11.26 11.55 0.64
CA ARG A 563 -9.80 11.46 0.63
C ARG A 563 -9.28 12.26 -0.56
N ILE A 564 -8.21 13.01 -0.34
CA ILE A 564 -7.48 13.72 -1.39
C ILE A 564 -6.04 13.25 -1.30
N GLU A 565 -5.59 12.58 -2.34
CA GLU A 565 -4.26 11.97 -2.35
C GLU A 565 -3.47 12.34 -3.58
N ASN A 566 -2.20 12.66 -3.34
CA ASN A 566 -1.14 12.71 -4.34
C ASN A 566 0.10 11.98 -3.81
N LEU A 567 0.85 11.33 -4.71
CA LEU A 567 2.22 10.95 -4.41
C LEU A 567 3.14 12.15 -4.54
N VAL A 568 4.08 12.25 -3.61
CA VAL A 568 5.09 13.31 -3.59
C VAL A 568 6.49 12.71 -3.41
N ALA A 569 7.49 13.31 -4.07
CA ALA A 569 8.90 12.95 -3.89
C ALA A 569 9.59 13.96 -2.98
N VAL A 570 10.43 13.49 -2.06
CA VAL A 570 11.28 14.36 -1.24
C VAL A 570 12.41 14.91 -2.11
N ALA A 571 12.56 16.21 -2.14
CA ALA A 571 13.58 16.92 -2.91
C ALA A 571 14.33 17.96 -2.06
N PRO A 572 15.61 18.25 -2.34
CA PRO A 572 16.32 19.34 -1.69
C PRO A 572 15.74 20.69 -2.13
N VAL A 573 15.79 21.70 -1.25
CA VAL A 573 15.57 23.09 -1.62
C VAL A 573 16.87 23.63 -2.22
N THR A 574 16.87 23.85 -3.54
CA THR A 574 18.06 24.31 -4.28
C THR A 574 18.34 25.80 -4.08
N GLU A 575 17.29 26.58 -3.83
CA GLU A 575 17.36 28.02 -3.55
C GLU A 575 16.72 28.28 -2.16
N PRO A 576 17.50 28.08 -1.09
CA PRO A 576 16.97 28.32 0.25
C PRO A 576 16.70 29.80 0.51
N PRO A 577 15.80 30.14 1.44
CA PRO A 577 15.58 31.54 1.85
C PRO A 577 16.88 32.21 2.28
N ALA A 578 17.00 33.53 2.02
CA ALA A 578 18.15 34.30 2.46
C ALA A 578 18.33 34.18 3.99
N GLY A 579 19.54 33.80 4.41
CA GLY A 579 19.85 33.57 5.83
C GLY A 579 19.51 32.17 6.35
N ALA A 580 19.17 31.23 5.51
CA ALA A 580 18.99 29.84 5.94
C ALA A 580 20.30 29.26 6.47
N GLU A 581 20.28 28.72 7.70
CA GLU A 581 21.43 28.18 8.40
C GLU A 581 21.55 26.64 8.29
N ILE A 582 20.49 25.98 7.81
CA ILE A 582 20.39 24.52 7.77
C ILE A 582 19.91 24.04 6.39
N PRO A 583 20.30 22.83 5.96
CA PRO A 583 19.77 22.22 4.74
C PRO A 583 18.27 21.97 4.85
N LEU A 584 17.53 22.40 3.85
CA LEU A 584 16.07 22.29 3.78
C LEU A 584 15.65 21.30 2.68
N LEU A 585 14.54 20.62 2.93
CA LEU A 585 13.85 19.72 2.03
C LEU A 585 12.43 20.23 1.77
N ARG A 586 11.85 19.77 0.66
CA ARG A 586 10.47 20.02 0.25
C ARG A 586 9.90 18.81 -0.45
N PHE A 587 8.62 18.86 -0.79
CA PHE A 587 7.98 17.87 -1.62
C PHE A 587 7.82 18.35 -3.08
N GLU A 588 8.08 17.45 -4.03
CA GLU A 588 7.70 17.55 -5.44
C GLU A 588 6.45 16.71 -5.65
N THR A 589 5.34 17.30 -6.04
CA THR A 589 4.11 16.55 -6.36
C THR A 589 4.30 15.79 -7.67
N LEU A 590 4.07 14.47 -7.64
CA LEU A 590 4.15 13.59 -8.81
C LEU A 590 2.80 13.42 -9.49
N THR A 591 1.73 13.23 -8.72
CA THR A 591 0.38 12.97 -9.22
C THR A 591 -0.19 14.16 -9.98
N LEU A 592 -0.81 13.90 -11.15
CA LEU A 592 -1.34 14.89 -12.06
C LEU A 592 -2.81 14.60 -12.39
N ALA A 593 -3.72 15.00 -11.50
CA ALA A 593 -5.16 14.90 -11.69
C ALA A 593 -5.86 16.07 -11.01
N PRO A 594 -6.97 16.62 -11.57
CA PRO A 594 -7.65 17.75 -10.98
C PRO A 594 -8.27 17.38 -9.61
N ILE A 595 -8.29 18.34 -8.70
CA ILE A 595 -9.05 18.31 -7.43
C ILE A 595 -10.37 19.02 -7.69
N ASP A 596 -11.49 18.38 -7.32
CA ASP A 596 -12.82 18.88 -7.73
C ASP A 596 -13.17 20.23 -7.06
N ARG A 597 -13.30 21.25 -7.89
CA ARG A 597 -13.58 22.64 -7.49
C ARG A 597 -14.95 22.85 -6.89
N ARG A 598 -15.94 21.99 -7.23
CA ARG A 598 -17.32 22.08 -6.74
C ARG A 598 -17.44 21.77 -5.25
N LEU A 599 -16.42 21.07 -4.69
CA LEU A 599 -16.34 20.73 -3.27
C LEU A 599 -15.51 21.72 -2.44
N ILE A 600 -15.11 22.85 -3.02
CA ILE A 600 -14.23 23.82 -2.35
C ILE A 600 -15.00 25.06 -1.89
N ASP A 601 -14.97 25.33 -0.60
CA ASP A 601 -15.33 26.64 -0.06
C ASP A 601 -14.14 27.59 -0.26
N VAL A 602 -14.21 28.41 -1.31
CA VAL A 602 -13.13 29.33 -1.70
C VAL A 602 -12.87 30.39 -0.62
N ALA A 603 -13.91 30.80 0.11
CA ALA A 603 -13.78 31.79 1.19
C ALA A 603 -12.98 31.24 2.39
N ALA A 604 -13.03 29.93 2.62
CA ALA A 604 -12.27 29.26 3.69
C ALA A 604 -10.79 29.05 3.36
N LEU A 605 -10.37 29.24 2.09
CA LEU A 605 -8.98 29.10 1.68
C LEU A 605 -8.22 30.43 1.84
N THR A 606 -7.01 30.36 2.35
CA THR A 606 -6.07 31.47 2.32
C THR A 606 -5.61 31.78 0.89
N VAL A 607 -5.05 32.97 0.67
CA VAL A 607 -4.46 33.35 -0.64
C VAL A 607 -3.38 32.36 -1.06
N ALA A 608 -2.53 31.92 -0.13
CA ALA A 608 -1.45 30.96 -0.43
C ALA A 608 -2.01 29.59 -0.85
N GLU A 609 -3.05 29.09 -0.19
CA GLU A 609 -3.70 27.82 -0.55
C GLU A 609 -4.36 27.88 -1.92
N ARG A 610 -5.04 28.99 -2.23
CA ARG A 610 -5.62 29.23 -3.56
C ARG A 610 -4.53 29.28 -4.65
N THR A 611 -3.48 30.03 -4.40
CA THR A 611 -2.34 30.17 -5.34
C THR A 611 -1.70 28.80 -5.63
N TRP A 612 -1.52 27.98 -4.59
CA TRP A 612 -0.98 26.63 -4.76
C TRP A 612 -1.91 25.77 -5.63
N LEU A 613 -3.21 25.78 -5.35
CA LEU A 613 -4.17 24.96 -6.08
C LEU A 613 -4.28 25.39 -7.55
N ASP A 614 -4.33 26.69 -7.82
CA ASP A 614 -4.38 27.23 -9.18
C ASP A 614 -3.10 26.88 -9.96
N ALA A 615 -1.93 26.97 -9.33
CA ALA A 615 -0.67 26.56 -9.92
C ALA A 615 -0.61 25.04 -10.19
N TYR A 616 -1.11 24.23 -9.26
CA TYR A 616 -1.23 22.78 -9.44
C TYR A 616 -2.17 22.44 -10.60
N HIS A 617 -3.35 23.04 -10.67
CA HIS A 617 -4.32 22.85 -11.74
C HIS A 617 -3.75 23.29 -13.11
N ALA A 618 -3.07 24.45 -13.16
CA ALA A 618 -2.40 24.92 -14.38
C ALA A 618 -1.32 23.92 -14.85
N ARG A 619 -0.59 23.30 -13.91
CA ARG A 619 0.37 22.25 -14.23
C ARG A 619 -0.33 21.00 -14.79
N VAL A 620 -1.41 20.56 -14.19
CA VAL A 620 -2.20 19.39 -14.68
C VAL A 620 -2.68 19.64 -16.11
N LEU A 621 -3.28 20.81 -16.38
CA LEU A 621 -3.73 21.16 -17.74
C LEU A 621 -2.59 21.18 -18.74
N ARG A 622 -1.46 21.78 -18.37
CA ARG A 622 -0.28 21.88 -19.25
C ARG A 622 0.33 20.52 -19.60
N GLU A 623 0.43 19.61 -18.62
CA GLU A 623 1.12 18.33 -18.79
C GLU A 623 0.19 17.24 -19.32
N ILE A 624 -1.07 17.23 -18.93
CA ILE A 624 -2.03 16.19 -19.33
C ILE A 624 -2.90 16.61 -20.52
N GLY A 625 -3.23 17.88 -20.68
CA GLY A 625 -4.07 18.37 -21.76
C GLY A 625 -3.65 17.92 -23.17
N PRO A 626 -2.35 17.94 -23.53
CA PRO A 626 -1.89 17.44 -24.82
C PRO A 626 -2.00 15.93 -25.05
N LEU A 627 -2.29 15.15 -24.00
CA LEU A 627 -2.29 13.67 -24.01
C LEU A 627 -3.70 13.06 -24.07
N VAL A 628 -4.73 13.90 -24.06
CA VAL A 628 -6.13 13.49 -24.10
C VAL A 628 -6.84 14.07 -25.34
N ASP A 629 -8.00 13.52 -25.68
CA ASP A 629 -8.83 14.02 -26.79
C ASP A 629 -9.37 15.43 -26.52
N ASP A 630 -9.93 16.07 -27.56
CA ASP A 630 -10.37 17.46 -27.51
C ASP A 630 -11.50 17.69 -26.51
N ASP A 631 -12.45 16.77 -26.41
CA ASP A 631 -13.60 16.87 -25.47
C ASP A 631 -13.10 16.74 -24.04
N THR A 632 -12.27 15.76 -23.75
CA THR A 632 -11.62 15.59 -22.44
C THR A 632 -10.74 16.80 -22.10
N ARG A 633 -10.02 17.37 -23.05
CA ARG A 633 -9.20 18.56 -22.86
C ARG A 633 -10.05 19.79 -22.52
N ALA A 634 -11.19 19.97 -23.21
CA ALA A 634 -12.12 21.06 -22.94
C ALA A 634 -12.72 20.94 -21.53
N TRP A 635 -13.11 19.72 -21.13
CA TRP A 635 -13.55 19.43 -19.76
C TRP A 635 -12.44 19.73 -18.74
N LEU A 636 -11.20 19.25 -18.99
CA LEU A 636 -10.07 19.48 -18.11
C LEU A 636 -9.78 20.96 -17.92
N ALA A 637 -9.86 21.76 -18.98
CA ALA A 637 -9.68 23.22 -18.91
C ALA A 637 -10.72 23.88 -17.96
N GLN A 638 -11.96 23.38 -17.95
CA GLN A 638 -12.98 23.84 -17.01
C GLN A 638 -12.71 23.35 -15.58
N ALA A 639 -12.36 22.05 -15.42
CA ALA A 639 -12.09 21.44 -14.11
C ALA A 639 -10.84 22.06 -13.42
N THR A 640 -9.93 22.62 -14.20
CA THR A 640 -8.68 23.24 -13.72
C THR A 640 -8.66 24.77 -13.81
N ALA A 641 -9.78 25.39 -14.16
CA ALA A 641 -9.84 26.87 -14.24
C ALA A 641 -9.52 27.49 -12.86
N PRO A 642 -8.84 28.64 -12.78
CA PRO A 642 -8.51 29.30 -11.52
C PRO A 642 -9.77 29.54 -10.66
N LEU A 643 -9.59 29.46 -9.34
CA LEU A 643 -10.65 29.83 -8.41
C LEU A 643 -10.86 31.34 -8.52
N ALA A 644 -12.11 31.77 -8.83
CA ALA A 644 -12.41 33.18 -8.91
C ALA A 644 -12.09 33.89 -7.57
N PRO A 645 -11.44 35.06 -7.58
CA PRO A 645 -11.37 35.86 -6.36
C PRO A 645 -12.82 36.23 -5.96
N GLU A 646 -13.11 36.24 -4.65
CA GLU A 646 -14.34 36.87 -4.17
C GLU A 646 -14.41 38.27 -4.77
N THR A 647 -15.44 38.56 -5.59
CA THR A 647 -15.76 39.90 -5.97
C THR A 647 -16.19 40.60 -4.68
N ALA A 648 -15.47 41.68 -4.31
CA ALA A 648 -15.78 42.52 -3.15
C ALA A 648 -17.08 43.33 -3.32
N ASP A 649 -18.07 42.74 -4.00
CA ASP A 649 -19.39 43.33 -4.22
C ASP A 649 -20.47 42.50 -3.52
N GLY A 650 -20.45 42.60 -2.18
CA GLY A 650 -21.56 42.21 -1.31
C GLY A 650 -22.70 43.24 -1.34
N THR A 651 -23.09 43.73 -2.51
CA THR A 651 -24.34 44.48 -2.69
C THR A 651 -25.39 43.53 -3.25
N GLY A 652 -25.87 42.61 -2.41
CA GLY A 652 -27.20 42.05 -2.59
C GLY A 652 -28.22 43.19 -2.45
N PRO A 653 -29.40 43.17 -3.19
CA PRO A 653 -30.36 44.22 -3.08
C PRO A 653 -30.83 44.36 -1.62
N GLU A 654 -30.68 45.54 -1.08
CA GLU A 654 -31.17 45.96 0.22
C GLU A 654 -32.67 45.65 0.31
N ALA A 655 -33.04 44.65 1.12
CA ALA A 655 -34.41 44.38 1.44
C ALA A 655 -34.96 45.57 2.21
N THR A 656 -35.81 46.38 1.58
CA THR A 656 -36.57 47.47 2.18
C THR A 656 -37.31 46.94 3.41
N PRO A 657 -37.13 47.49 4.60
CA PRO A 657 -37.85 47.05 5.78
C PRO A 657 -39.36 47.38 5.62
N PRO A 658 -40.29 46.49 6.06
CA PRO A 658 -41.71 46.73 6.00
C PRO A 658 -42.09 47.94 6.86
N ALA A 659 -42.89 48.85 6.30
CA ALA A 659 -43.40 50.02 6.98
C ALA A 659 -44.20 49.65 8.24
N VAL A 660 -43.84 50.24 9.37
CA VAL A 660 -44.59 50.14 10.64
C VAL A 660 -45.87 50.94 10.51
N PRO A 661 -47.06 50.40 10.77
CA PRO A 661 -48.29 51.17 10.77
C PRO A 661 -48.29 52.09 12.02
N SER A 662 -48.48 53.39 11.78
CA SER A 662 -48.70 54.38 12.82
C SER A 662 -50.01 54.11 13.56
N ALA A 663 -49.95 53.88 14.86
CA ALA A 663 -51.08 53.92 15.76
C ALA A 663 -51.49 55.36 15.98
N SER A 664 -52.70 55.71 15.55
CA SER A 664 -53.39 56.96 15.90
C SER A 664 -54.26 56.73 17.12
N SER A 665 -54.06 57.62 18.09
CA SER A 665 -54.89 58.01 19.23
C SER A 665 -55.41 56.95 20.18
#